data_05a21eee2ea7387c5bf9c67b096ae232
#
_entry.id   05a21eee2ea7387c5bf9c67b096ae232
#
_cell.length_a   1.000
_cell.length_b   1.000
_cell.length_c   1.000
_cell.angle_alpha   90.00
_cell.angle_beta   90.00
_cell.angle_gamma   90.00
#
_symmetry.space_group_name_H-M   'P 1'
#
loop_
_entity.id
_entity.type
_entity.pdbx_description
1 polymer ?
#
loop_
_entity_poly.entity_id
_entity_poly.type
_entity_poly.pdbx_seq_one_letter_code
_entity_poly.pdbx_strand_id
1 'polypeptide(L)'
;MENKKNIQNQNNRLSVKIMHIMLLLICCLLNFGAQAQNKELQYLDADLPFDIRVEDLVSRLTLEEKVKQMSNMVPAIDRLHVPAFNYQGEALHGLAETNGGKLIQATSFPQSIAMGSTWNPQLMQNVANAISDEARAFYEMGEMDISFWSPNINVLRDPRWGRNDEAYSEDPYLMSKIAVAFVKGLQGEHPKYLKTIAAPKHFVANNSEFNRHDGNSEVEERWLREYYFPAYKASIQEGGAFSTMCDYNRVNGVPACGNEWLLTTVLRKDWGFQGYVVSDCGAIMDIYENHKYVGTPQEASALAVKAGCELNCGSVYSDALLEAVKKGLLDEKYLDTALKRLFLARYKLGLFAPKDEMPFSNIPEEVIESKEHQDLALQAAREGIVLLKNQDNALPLSKNIKSLAVIGPNADNCVLGSYSGAPSRRISALQGIKDKLGSNVNVFYEKGCNIQFKDKINFSPEEWGATSKEEIYATALEELEFKMLYEEYLKETKEKDEILIARAVELAKKVDHVVLVMGTNRFISNEEADAENLNWPGEQGKLIKEIYAVNPNVTLVTVKGFQINMTWEDKNIPAIVEAWYAGQEQGHAIADVLFGDYNPGGKLPVTYYKSENDLPHIGDYDITKGRTYWFFNKEALYPFGYGLSYTSFNFKNLKADKNVFSSKQNDKIEFNLEIKNTGELKGDEVVQLYIKDLESSVIQPIKKLRAFNRVSLKKGETKTVNFILTDKDFNFWDEKTKNWNIEPGKFEIQIGASSQDIKLKKTIEVF
;
A
#
# COMPACT_ATOMS: atom_id res chain seq x y z
N MET A 1 -42.41 -92.22 -21.06
CA MET A 1 -41.70 -91.00 -21.65
C MET A 1 -42.12 -89.71 -21.00
N GLU A 2 -43.26 -89.56 -20.37
CA GLU A 2 -43.73 -88.32 -19.75
C GLU A 2 -42.96 -87.87 -18.48
N ASN A 3 -42.54 -88.82 -17.62
CA ASN A 3 -41.82 -88.48 -16.39
C ASN A 3 -40.42 -87.87 -16.61
N LYS A 4 -39.74 -88.17 -17.75
CA LYS A 4 -38.43 -87.52 -18.04
C LYS A 4 -38.57 -86.10 -18.56
N LYS A 5 -39.67 -85.78 -19.25
CA LYS A 5 -39.93 -84.38 -19.73
C LYS A 5 -40.28 -83.42 -18.59
N ASN A 6 -40.97 -83.93 -17.56
CA ASN A 6 -41.32 -83.10 -16.40
C ASN A 6 -40.11 -82.74 -15.52
N ILE A 7 -39.16 -83.66 -15.31
CA ILE A 7 -37.95 -83.42 -14.55
C ILE A 7 -37.02 -82.41 -15.32
N GLN A 8 -36.94 -82.52 -16.65
CA GLN A 8 -36.15 -81.66 -17.49
C GLN A 8 -36.72 -80.22 -17.55
N ASN A 9 -38.03 -80.04 -17.53
CA ASN A 9 -38.71 -78.77 -17.45
C ASN A 9 -38.61 -78.12 -16.05
N GLN A 10 -38.60 -78.91 -14.98
CA GLN A 10 -38.35 -78.39 -13.63
C GLN A 10 -36.90 -77.89 -13.45
N ASN A 11 -35.92 -78.66 -13.96
CA ASN A 11 -34.51 -78.27 -13.91
C ASN A 11 -34.22 -77.02 -14.77
N ASN A 12 -34.83 -76.86 -15.94
CA ASN A 12 -34.71 -75.67 -16.76
C ASN A 12 -35.34 -74.44 -16.07
N ARG A 13 -36.49 -74.62 -15.40
CA ARG A 13 -37.12 -73.53 -14.62
C ARG A 13 -36.29 -73.10 -13.39
N LEU A 14 -35.61 -74.06 -12.74
CA LEU A 14 -34.76 -73.84 -11.62
C LEU A 14 -33.45 -73.06 -12.05
N SER A 15 -32.85 -73.51 -13.17
CA SER A 15 -31.67 -72.88 -13.77
C SER A 15 -31.95 -71.41 -14.20
N VAL A 16 -33.12 -71.19 -14.82
CA VAL A 16 -33.53 -69.81 -15.20
C VAL A 16 -33.77 -68.88 -13.96
N LYS A 17 -34.36 -69.44 -12.89
CA LYS A 17 -34.56 -68.74 -11.62
C LYS A 17 -33.23 -68.42 -10.94
N ILE A 18 -32.27 -69.34 -10.91
CA ILE A 18 -30.94 -69.14 -10.34
C ILE A 18 -30.19 -68.12 -11.16
N MET A 19 -30.27 -68.10 -12.50
CA MET A 19 -29.67 -67.16 -13.39
C MET A 19 -30.27 -65.73 -13.19
N HIS A 20 -31.60 -65.62 -12.99
CA HIS A 20 -32.22 -64.31 -12.66
C HIS A 20 -31.82 -63.78 -11.28
N ILE A 21 -31.70 -64.68 -10.28
CA ILE A 21 -31.20 -64.26 -8.94
C ILE A 21 -29.72 -63.82 -9.00
N MET A 22 -28.88 -64.52 -9.77
CA MET A 22 -27.50 -64.12 -10.00
C MET A 22 -27.40 -62.79 -10.75
N LEU A 23 -28.22 -62.55 -11.78
CA LEU A 23 -28.25 -61.24 -12.47
C LEU A 23 -28.72 -60.15 -11.56
N LEU A 24 -29.74 -60.38 -10.71
CA LEU A 24 -30.17 -59.38 -9.71
C LEU A 24 -29.10 -59.11 -8.64
N LEU A 25 -28.36 -60.09 -8.19
CA LEU A 25 -27.25 -59.96 -7.27
C LEU A 25 -26.07 -59.19 -7.92
N ILE A 26 -25.76 -59.46 -9.19
CA ILE A 26 -24.74 -58.76 -9.95
C ILE A 26 -25.17 -57.26 -10.19
N CYS A 27 -26.44 -57.02 -10.54
CA CYS A 27 -26.99 -55.66 -10.65
C CYS A 27 -27.00 -54.94 -9.30
N CYS A 28 -27.31 -55.60 -8.18
CA CYS A 28 -27.21 -55.02 -6.85
C CYS A 28 -25.74 -54.74 -6.47
N LEU A 29 -24.80 -55.64 -6.75
CA LEU A 29 -23.39 -55.46 -6.50
C LEU A 29 -22.78 -54.35 -7.37
N LEU A 30 -23.22 -54.23 -8.63
CA LEU A 30 -22.82 -53.11 -9.51
C LEU A 30 -23.41 -51.79 -9.07
N ASN A 31 -24.65 -51.76 -8.55
CA ASN A 31 -25.25 -50.57 -7.96
C ASN A 31 -24.58 -50.18 -6.61
N PHE A 32 -24.24 -51.15 -5.76
CA PHE A 32 -23.47 -50.90 -4.54
C PHE A 32 -22.02 -50.45 -4.85
N GLY A 33 -21.39 -51.00 -5.90
CA GLY A 33 -20.08 -50.55 -6.37
C GLY A 33 -20.11 -49.17 -6.96
N ALA A 34 -21.17 -48.79 -7.69
CA ALA A 34 -21.37 -47.45 -8.23
C ALA A 34 -21.72 -46.41 -7.14
N GLN A 35 -22.46 -46.81 -6.09
CA GLN A 35 -22.72 -45.95 -4.92
C GLN A 35 -21.49 -45.79 -4.00
N ALA A 36 -20.60 -46.79 -3.96
CA ALA A 36 -19.34 -46.63 -3.20
C ALA A 36 -18.29 -45.74 -3.89
N GLN A 37 -18.44 -45.47 -5.20
CA GLN A 37 -17.56 -44.54 -5.95
C GLN A 37 -18.09 -43.11 -6.05
N ASN A 38 -19.33 -42.84 -5.72
CA ASN A 38 -19.86 -41.46 -5.59
C ASN A 38 -19.86 -41.02 -4.12
N LYS A 39 -18.70 -40.93 -3.51
CA LYS A 39 -18.54 -39.92 -2.45
C LYS A 39 -18.76 -38.60 -3.13
N GLU A 40 -19.94 -38.01 -2.94
CA GLU A 40 -20.34 -36.73 -3.47
C GLU A 40 -19.14 -35.75 -3.36
N LEU A 41 -18.81 -35.03 -4.45
CA LEU A 41 -17.67 -34.10 -4.46
C LEU A 41 -18.09 -32.83 -3.70
N GLN A 42 -18.09 -32.91 -2.36
CA GLN A 42 -18.59 -31.85 -1.49
C GLN A 42 -17.92 -30.52 -1.77
N TYR A 43 -16.66 -30.52 -2.21
CA TYR A 43 -15.93 -29.28 -2.55
C TYR A 43 -16.55 -28.56 -3.76
N LEU A 44 -17.33 -29.19 -4.61
CA LEU A 44 -18.04 -28.56 -5.74
C LEU A 44 -19.47 -28.12 -5.41
N ASP A 45 -20.02 -28.55 -4.29
CA ASP A 45 -21.38 -28.21 -3.88
C ASP A 45 -21.43 -26.76 -3.36
N ALA A 46 -22.05 -25.85 -4.14
CA ALA A 46 -22.12 -24.43 -3.84
C ALA A 46 -22.98 -24.09 -2.60
N ASP A 47 -23.90 -25.02 -2.20
CA ASP A 47 -24.78 -24.83 -1.04
C ASP A 47 -24.07 -25.12 0.29
N LEU A 48 -22.94 -25.83 0.26
CA LEU A 48 -22.18 -26.15 1.45
C LEU A 48 -21.30 -24.96 1.92
N PRO A 49 -21.11 -24.84 3.24
CA PRO A 49 -20.16 -23.88 3.81
C PRO A 49 -18.74 -24.05 3.27
N PHE A 50 -18.00 -22.96 3.12
CA PHE A 50 -16.65 -22.98 2.55
C PHE A 50 -15.67 -23.86 3.33
N ASP A 51 -15.75 -23.92 4.65
CA ASP A 51 -14.90 -24.75 5.50
C ASP A 51 -15.07 -26.25 5.19
N ILE A 52 -16.30 -26.72 4.98
CA ILE A 52 -16.59 -28.14 4.58
C ILE A 52 -16.02 -28.40 3.19
N ARG A 53 -16.23 -27.48 2.25
CA ARG A 53 -15.74 -27.61 0.87
C ARG A 53 -14.22 -27.66 0.81
N VAL A 54 -13.57 -26.79 1.55
CA VAL A 54 -12.09 -26.71 1.64
C VAL A 54 -11.51 -27.95 2.28
N GLU A 55 -12.12 -28.47 3.36
CA GLU A 55 -11.70 -29.70 4.03
C GLU A 55 -11.74 -30.89 3.07
N ASP A 56 -12.86 -31.06 2.33
CA ASP A 56 -13.01 -32.13 1.35
C ASP A 56 -11.99 -32.02 0.22
N LEU A 57 -11.78 -30.81 -0.35
CA LEU A 57 -10.81 -30.61 -1.42
C LEU A 57 -9.38 -30.95 -0.98
N VAL A 58 -8.92 -30.40 0.15
CA VAL A 58 -7.56 -30.63 0.66
C VAL A 58 -7.31 -32.08 0.97
N SER A 59 -8.32 -32.81 1.49
CA SER A 59 -8.22 -34.24 1.77
C SER A 59 -8.01 -35.14 0.52
N ARG A 60 -8.29 -34.59 -0.66
CA ARG A 60 -8.16 -35.31 -1.96
C ARG A 60 -6.83 -35.08 -2.66
N LEU A 61 -6.01 -34.11 -2.18
CA LEU A 61 -4.73 -33.78 -2.79
C LEU A 61 -3.65 -34.79 -2.45
N THR A 62 -2.83 -35.17 -3.44
CA THR A 62 -1.58 -35.87 -3.18
C THR A 62 -0.54 -34.93 -2.55
N LEU A 63 0.49 -35.49 -1.94
CA LEU A 63 1.56 -34.67 -1.33
C LEU A 63 2.25 -33.77 -2.37
N GLU A 64 2.49 -34.26 -3.58
CA GLU A 64 3.06 -33.51 -4.68
C GLU A 64 2.15 -32.36 -5.14
N GLU A 65 0.84 -32.59 -5.20
CA GLU A 65 -0.14 -31.54 -5.51
C GLU A 65 -0.21 -30.50 -4.40
N LYS A 66 -0.18 -30.91 -3.13
CA LYS A 66 -0.14 -30.01 -1.97
C LYS A 66 1.03 -29.03 -2.07
N VAL A 67 2.23 -29.55 -2.32
CA VAL A 67 3.43 -28.70 -2.44
C VAL A 67 3.31 -27.70 -3.59
N LYS A 68 2.85 -28.14 -4.77
CA LYS A 68 2.69 -27.28 -5.94
C LYS A 68 1.65 -26.17 -5.76
N GLN A 69 0.71 -26.31 -4.82
CA GLN A 69 -0.30 -25.30 -4.54
C GLN A 69 0.14 -24.26 -3.49
N MET A 70 1.42 -24.24 -3.08
CA MET A 70 1.96 -23.31 -2.07
C MET A 70 2.94 -22.30 -2.65
N SER A 71 2.99 -22.11 -3.96
CA SER A 71 3.76 -21.08 -4.67
C SER A 71 2.86 -19.97 -5.18
N ASN A 72 3.45 -18.82 -5.53
CA ASN A 72 2.69 -17.67 -6.05
C ASN A 72 1.94 -17.97 -7.35
N MET A 73 2.53 -18.74 -8.27
CA MET A 73 1.87 -19.26 -9.47
C MET A 73 1.59 -20.74 -9.31
N VAL A 74 0.31 -21.12 -9.22
CA VAL A 74 -0.08 -22.50 -8.98
C VAL A 74 -0.72 -23.12 -10.21
N PRO A 75 -0.34 -24.38 -10.58
CA PRO A 75 -0.92 -25.07 -11.72
C PRO A 75 -2.33 -25.55 -11.45
N ALA A 76 -3.08 -25.80 -12.51
CA ALA A 76 -4.37 -26.49 -12.44
C ALA A 76 -4.20 -27.95 -11.91
N ILE A 77 -5.26 -28.46 -11.29
CA ILE A 77 -5.37 -29.87 -10.92
C ILE A 77 -6.58 -30.44 -11.67
N ASP A 78 -6.36 -30.85 -12.92
CA ASP A 78 -7.43 -31.23 -13.86
C ASP A 78 -8.37 -32.32 -13.31
N ARG A 79 -7.82 -33.34 -12.63
CA ARG A 79 -8.61 -34.43 -12.04
C ARG A 79 -9.59 -33.96 -10.95
N LEU A 80 -9.39 -32.78 -10.39
CA LEU A 80 -10.23 -32.16 -9.36
C LEU A 80 -10.89 -30.87 -9.88
N HIS A 81 -10.78 -30.53 -11.15
CA HIS A 81 -11.33 -29.31 -11.75
C HIS A 81 -10.92 -28.04 -10.98
N VAL A 82 -9.70 -28.04 -10.40
CA VAL A 82 -9.13 -26.87 -9.75
C VAL A 82 -8.39 -26.05 -10.81
N PRO A 83 -8.77 -24.78 -11.05
CA PRO A 83 -8.08 -23.94 -12.04
C PRO A 83 -6.69 -23.53 -11.55
N ALA A 84 -5.78 -23.25 -12.51
CA ALA A 84 -4.55 -22.52 -12.20
C ALA A 84 -4.91 -21.15 -11.60
N PHE A 85 -4.00 -20.57 -10.81
CA PHE A 85 -4.19 -19.27 -10.21
C PHE A 85 -2.85 -18.59 -9.95
N ASN A 86 -2.78 -17.29 -10.23
CA ASN A 86 -1.64 -16.46 -9.86
C ASN A 86 -2.03 -15.58 -8.65
N TYR A 87 -1.32 -15.76 -7.53
CA TYR A 87 -1.52 -14.93 -6.34
C TYR A 87 -0.77 -13.60 -6.43
N GLN A 88 0.14 -13.46 -7.40
CA GLN A 88 0.97 -12.28 -7.58
C GLN A 88 0.27 -11.26 -8.48
N GLY A 89 0.03 -10.08 -7.94
CA GLY A 89 -0.43 -8.91 -8.66
C GLY A 89 -0.14 -7.66 -7.87
N GLU A 90 0.00 -6.53 -8.54
CA GLU A 90 0.23 -5.24 -7.91
C GLU A 90 -0.87 -4.24 -8.27
N ALA A 91 -1.40 -3.59 -7.23
CA ALA A 91 -2.50 -2.64 -7.32
C ALA A 91 -2.31 -1.45 -6.36
N LEU A 92 -1.08 -0.96 -6.22
CA LEU A 92 -0.71 0.03 -5.22
C LEU A 92 -1.48 1.35 -5.39
N HIS A 93 -1.54 1.87 -6.62
CA HIS A 93 -2.25 3.11 -6.98
C HIS A 93 -2.90 3.04 -8.38
N GLY A 94 -3.26 1.86 -8.79
CA GLY A 94 -3.78 1.41 -10.07
C GLY A 94 -3.21 0.03 -10.35
N LEU A 95 -3.70 -0.65 -11.37
CA LEU A 95 -3.16 -1.94 -11.77
C LEU A 95 -1.84 -1.74 -12.50
N ALA A 96 -0.80 -2.52 -12.14
CA ALA A 96 0.53 -2.36 -12.72
C ALA A 96 0.72 -3.26 -13.96
N GLU A 97 0.43 -4.56 -13.85
CA GLU A 97 0.79 -5.54 -14.87
C GLU A 97 -0.20 -6.72 -14.96
N THR A 98 -0.18 -7.43 -16.08
CA THR A 98 -0.90 -8.70 -16.29
C THR A 98 -0.16 -9.86 -15.62
N ASN A 99 -0.77 -11.06 -15.59
CA ASN A 99 -0.11 -12.30 -15.13
C ASN A 99 1.20 -12.64 -15.86
N GLY A 100 1.46 -12.04 -17.01
CA GLY A 100 2.68 -12.22 -17.79
C GLY A 100 3.72 -11.11 -17.62
N GLY A 101 3.56 -10.21 -16.64
CA GLY A 101 4.48 -9.09 -16.40
C GLY A 101 4.40 -7.97 -17.45
N LYS A 102 3.37 -7.96 -18.31
CA LYS A 102 3.15 -6.88 -19.28
C LYS A 102 2.44 -5.73 -18.58
N LEU A 103 2.97 -4.51 -18.70
CA LEU A 103 2.31 -3.30 -18.20
C LEU A 103 0.88 -3.19 -18.74
N ILE A 104 -0.04 -2.89 -17.83
CA ILE A 104 -1.46 -2.83 -18.14
C ILE A 104 -1.93 -1.40 -18.38
N GLN A 105 -2.82 -1.21 -19.35
CA GLN A 105 -3.46 0.08 -19.59
C GLN A 105 -4.66 0.21 -18.65
N ALA A 106 -4.47 0.88 -17.53
CA ALA A 106 -5.47 1.08 -16.48
C ALA A 106 -5.32 2.47 -15.86
N THR A 107 -6.33 2.92 -15.10
CA THR A 107 -6.28 4.21 -14.41
C THR A 107 -5.14 4.25 -13.39
N SER A 108 -4.25 5.23 -13.51
CA SER A 108 -3.19 5.51 -12.55
C SER A 108 -3.58 6.67 -11.63
N PHE A 109 -3.84 6.33 -10.37
CA PHE A 109 -4.14 7.29 -9.29
C PHE A 109 -2.85 7.87 -8.70
N PRO A 110 -2.95 8.89 -7.80
CA PRO A 110 -1.77 9.37 -7.06
C PRO A 110 -1.11 8.27 -6.24
N GLN A 111 0.21 8.33 -6.11
CA GLN A 111 1.00 7.45 -5.24
C GLN A 111 0.56 7.52 -3.78
N SER A 112 0.91 6.49 -3.01
CA SER A 112 0.45 6.32 -1.63
C SER A 112 0.75 7.52 -0.74
N ILE A 113 1.94 8.12 -0.83
CA ILE A 113 2.29 9.30 -0.05
C ILE A 113 1.40 10.52 -0.38
N ALA A 114 1.02 10.67 -1.65
CA ALA A 114 0.08 11.71 -2.09
C ALA A 114 -1.34 11.41 -1.56
N MET A 115 -1.76 10.15 -1.57
CA MET A 115 -3.02 9.72 -0.97
C MET A 115 -3.03 9.93 0.54
N GLY A 116 -1.91 9.70 1.23
CA GLY A 116 -1.73 10.04 2.64
C GLY A 116 -1.92 11.54 2.91
N SER A 117 -1.45 12.40 1.99
CA SER A 117 -1.62 13.86 2.07
C SER A 117 -3.06 14.34 1.94
N THR A 118 -3.98 13.52 1.43
CA THR A 118 -5.41 13.86 1.36
C THR A 118 -6.07 13.90 2.73
N TRP A 119 -5.60 13.11 3.71
CA TRP A 119 -6.25 12.89 4.99
C TRP A 119 -7.74 12.52 4.82
N ASN A 120 -8.07 11.78 3.77
CA ASN A 120 -9.42 11.45 3.36
C ASN A 120 -9.60 9.94 3.13
N PRO A 121 -9.89 9.16 4.19
CA PRO A 121 -10.11 7.72 4.05
C PRO A 121 -11.26 7.35 3.09
N GLN A 122 -12.32 8.18 3.01
CA GLN A 122 -13.43 7.90 2.09
C GLN A 122 -12.98 8.00 0.62
N LEU A 123 -12.15 9.00 0.28
CA LEU A 123 -11.57 9.12 -1.06
C LEU A 123 -10.68 7.91 -1.37
N MET A 124 -9.86 7.46 -0.39
CA MET A 124 -9.05 6.26 -0.56
C MET A 124 -9.88 5.02 -0.83
N GLN A 125 -10.99 4.83 -0.11
CA GLN A 125 -11.90 3.70 -0.35
C GLN A 125 -12.49 3.75 -1.76
N ASN A 126 -12.88 4.93 -2.24
CA ASN A 126 -13.41 5.11 -3.59
C ASN A 126 -12.35 4.77 -4.65
N VAL A 127 -11.10 5.23 -4.47
CA VAL A 127 -9.97 4.92 -5.35
C VAL A 127 -9.71 3.40 -5.38
N ALA A 128 -9.60 2.76 -4.23
CA ALA A 128 -9.37 1.31 -4.15
C ALA A 128 -10.54 0.49 -4.75
N ASN A 129 -11.78 1.01 -4.63
CA ASN A 129 -12.93 0.39 -5.28
C ASN A 129 -12.85 0.50 -6.81
N ALA A 130 -12.45 1.64 -7.35
CA ALA A 130 -12.24 1.82 -8.79
C ALA A 130 -11.14 0.87 -9.31
N ILE A 131 -10.02 0.76 -8.58
CA ILE A 131 -8.94 -0.18 -8.92
C ILE A 131 -9.47 -1.63 -8.98
N SER A 132 -10.26 -2.04 -7.99
CA SER A 132 -10.81 -3.40 -7.97
C SER A 132 -11.93 -3.64 -8.97
N ASP A 133 -12.63 -2.59 -9.45
CA ASP A 133 -13.56 -2.70 -10.57
C ASP A 133 -12.81 -2.97 -11.88
N GLU A 134 -11.74 -2.23 -12.15
CA GLU A 134 -10.87 -2.49 -13.29
C GLU A 134 -10.21 -3.87 -13.23
N ALA A 135 -9.76 -4.31 -12.03
CA ALA A 135 -9.19 -5.63 -11.84
C ALA A 135 -10.18 -6.76 -12.18
N ARG A 136 -11.44 -6.62 -11.79
CA ARG A 136 -12.48 -7.59 -12.16
C ARG A 136 -12.78 -7.60 -13.65
N ALA A 137 -12.79 -6.43 -14.31
CA ALA A 137 -12.94 -6.37 -15.75
C ALA A 137 -11.81 -7.13 -16.47
N PHE A 138 -10.55 -6.91 -16.09
CA PHE A 138 -9.41 -7.64 -16.65
C PHE A 138 -9.43 -9.14 -16.33
N TYR A 139 -9.90 -9.53 -15.14
CA TYR A 139 -10.09 -10.94 -14.79
C TYR A 139 -11.13 -11.63 -15.70
N GLU A 140 -12.25 -10.98 -15.98
CA GLU A 140 -13.27 -11.52 -16.89
C GLU A 140 -12.78 -11.63 -18.34
N MET A 141 -11.82 -10.80 -18.74
CA MET A 141 -11.11 -10.88 -20.02
C MET A 141 -10.03 -12.00 -20.04
N GLY A 142 -9.68 -12.56 -18.89
CA GLY A 142 -8.67 -13.61 -18.75
C GLY A 142 -7.22 -13.08 -18.80
N GLU A 143 -7.00 -11.79 -18.56
CA GLU A 143 -5.67 -11.17 -18.64
C GLU A 143 -4.93 -11.16 -17.32
N MET A 144 -5.63 -11.21 -16.17
CA MET A 144 -5.03 -11.22 -14.85
C MET A 144 -5.87 -11.97 -13.82
N ASP A 145 -5.24 -12.38 -12.72
CA ASP A 145 -5.91 -12.84 -11.51
C ASP A 145 -6.17 -11.68 -10.53
N ILE A 146 -6.86 -11.96 -9.42
CA ILE A 146 -7.46 -10.95 -8.56
C ILE A 146 -6.97 -11.02 -7.12
N SER A 147 -5.68 -11.26 -6.95
CA SER A 147 -4.96 -11.19 -5.67
C SER A 147 -3.82 -10.18 -5.81
N PHE A 148 -3.73 -9.21 -4.88
CA PHE A 148 -2.81 -8.08 -4.99
C PHE A 148 -1.96 -7.92 -3.73
N TRP A 149 -0.65 -7.75 -3.92
CA TRP A 149 0.32 -7.53 -2.87
C TRP A 149 0.40 -6.04 -2.50
N SER A 150 -0.76 -5.51 -2.14
CA SER A 150 -1.00 -4.12 -1.78
C SER A 150 -2.02 -4.04 -0.65
N PRO A 151 -1.97 -2.99 0.19
CA PRO A 151 -1.13 -1.79 0.15
C PRO A 151 0.23 -1.98 0.85
N ASN A 152 1.22 -1.11 0.53
CA ASN A 152 2.40 -0.95 1.39
C ASN A 152 2.04 -0.06 2.58
N ILE A 153 2.15 -0.60 3.79
CA ILE A 153 1.82 0.08 5.06
C ILE A 153 2.98 0.11 6.06
N ASN A 154 4.20 -0.01 5.55
CA ASN A 154 5.39 0.30 6.34
C ASN A 154 5.40 1.79 6.68
N VAL A 155 5.57 2.13 7.96
CA VAL A 155 5.53 3.54 8.41
C VAL A 155 6.71 4.34 7.85
N LEU A 156 6.46 5.55 7.35
CA LEU A 156 7.45 6.44 6.74
C LEU A 156 8.36 7.06 7.81
N ARG A 157 9.14 6.23 8.52
CA ARG A 157 9.97 6.67 9.66
C ARG A 157 11.21 7.47 9.28
N ASP A 158 11.70 7.30 8.05
CA ASP A 158 12.92 7.94 7.55
C ASP A 158 12.74 8.41 6.11
N PRO A 159 12.99 9.69 5.80
CA PRO A 159 12.81 10.21 4.46
C PRO A 159 13.81 9.67 3.43
N ARG A 160 14.89 9.00 3.85
CA ARG A 160 15.89 8.41 2.95
C ARG A 160 15.49 7.02 2.46
N TRP A 161 14.51 6.37 3.07
CA TRP A 161 14.04 5.05 2.63
C TRP A 161 13.58 5.08 1.16
N GLY A 162 14.08 4.14 0.37
CA GLY A 162 13.86 4.08 -1.09
C GLY A 162 12.40 4.03 -1.51
N ARG A 163 11.54 3.39 -0.70
CA ARG A 163 10.12 3.16 -0.99
C ARG A 163 9.17 4.14 -0.30
N ASN A 164 9.61 5.35 -0.02
CA ASN A 164 8.76 6.36 0.63
C ASN A 164 7.50 6.71 -0.17
N ASP A 165 7.55 6.71 -1.50
CA ASP A 165 6.37 6.99 -2.34
C ASP A 165 5.27 5.93 -2.22
N GLU A 166 5.63 4.69 -1.87
CA GLU A 166 4.72 3.56 -1.77
C GLU A 166 3.85 3.53 -0.51
N ALA A 167 4.16 4.31 0.53
CA ALA A 167 3.45 4.24 1.81
C ALA A 167 2.81 5.59 2.18
N TYR A 168 1.84 5.58 3.11
CA TYR A 168 0.92 6.72 3.28
C TYR A 168 1.39 7.74 4.31
N SER A 169 2.07 7.34 5.40
CA SER A 169 2.36 8.27 6.51
C SER A 169 3.46 7.78 7.46
N GLU A 170 4.10 8.72 8.17
CA GLU A 170 4.93 8.43 9.34
C GLU A 170 4.10 8.13 10.60
N ASP A 171 2.83 8.51 10.61
CA ASP A 171 1.95 8.35 11.77
C ASP A 171 1.13 7.06 11.70
N PRO A 172 1.20 6.19 12.73
CA PRO A 172 0.49 4.91 12.73
C PRO A 172 -1.04 5.04 12.68
N TYR A 173 -1.62 6.12 13.23
CA TYR A 173 -3.07 6.32 13.23
C TYR A 173 -3.59 6.74 11.85
N LEU A 174 -2.96 7.74 11.22
CA LEU A 174 -3.29 8.15 9.86
C LEU A 174 -3.10 6.99 8.89
N MET A 175 -1.95 6.30 8.97
CA MET A 175 -1.65 5.10 8.18
C MET A 175 -2.76 4.05 8.32
N SER A 176 -3.19 3.75 9.56
CA SER A 176 -4.25 2.77 9.81
C SER A 176 -5.57 3.14 9.15
N LYS A 177 -5.98 4.42 9.23
CA LYS A 177 -7.26 4.86 8.65
C LYS A 177 -7.26 4.79 7.12
N ILE A 178 -6.17 5.16 6.49
CA ILE A 178 -6.02 5.07 5.03
C ILE A 178 -5.92 3.59 4.59
N ALA A 179 -5.13 2.78 5.29
CA ALA A 179 -4.97 1.35 4.96
C ALA A 179 -6.27 0.56 5.09
N VAL A 180 -7.05 0.79 6.14
CA VAL A 180 -8.38 0.17 6.31
C VAL A 180 -9.30 0.52 5.14
N ALA A 181 -9.31 1.79 4.73
CA ALA A 181 -10.12 2.26 3.61
C ALA A 181 -9.68 1.60 2.28
N PHE A 182 -8.36 1.50 2.05
CA PHE A 182 -7.82 0.80 0.89
C PHE A 182 -8.27 -0.67 0.85
N VAL A 183 -8.06 -1.41 1.95
CA VAL A 183 -8.42 -2.83 2.04
C VAL A 183 -9.91 -3.04 1.76
N LYS A 184 -10.79 -2.22 2.38
CA LYS A 184 -12.24 -2.30 2.15
C LYS A 184 -12.63 -2.02 0.70
N GLY A 185 -12.07 -1.00 0.09
CA GLY A 185 -12.32 -0.68 -1.31
C GLY A 185 -11.84 -1.80 -2.24
N LEU A 186 -10.62 -2.29 -2.02
CA LEU A 186 -10.04 -3.33 -2.87
C LEU A 186 -10.78 -4.67 -2.74
N GLN A 187 -11.11 -5.10 -1.51
CA GLN A 187 -11.79 -6.38 -1.26
C GLN A 187 -13.31 -6.35 -1.43
N GLY A 188 -13.91 -5.13 -1.47
CA GLY A 188 -15.36 -4.95 -1.41
C GLY A 188 -15.94 -5.34 -0.05
N GLU A 189 -17.22 -5.08 0.13
CA GLU A 189 -17.93 -5.30 1.41
C GLU A 189 -19.05 -6.36 1.31
N HIS A 190 -18.93 -7.33 0.38
CA HIS A 190 -19.93 -8.40 0.25
C HIS A 190 -19.73 -9.45 1.36
N PRO A 191 -20.80 -9.93 2.04
CA PRO A 191 -20.67 -10.77 3.24
C PRO A 191 -20.07 -12.17 2.97
N LYS A 192 -20.22 -12.72 1.76
CA LYS A 192 -19.75 -14.08 1.40
C LYS A 192 -18.49 -14.04 0.54
N TYR A 193 -18.42 -13.14 -0.44
CA TYR A 193 -17.40 -13.11 -1.48
C TYR A 193 -16.52 -11.88 -1.38
N LEU A 194 -15.24 -12.04 -1.73
CA LEU A 194 -14.29 -10.94 -1.91
C LEU A 194 -14.26 -10.51 -3.38
N LYS A 195 -14.22 -9.19 -3.62
CA LYS A 195 -14.04 -8.65 -4.96
C LYS A 195 -12.64 -8.94 -5.48
N THR A 196 -11.62 -8.65 -4.68
CA THR A 196 -10.22 -9.06 -4.86
C THR A 196 -9.61 -9.39 -3.50
N ILE A 197 -8.35 -9.80 -3.44
CA ILE A 197 -7.61 -9.95 -2.17
C ILE A 197 -6.59 -8.85 -2.04
N ALA A 198 -6.58 -8.17 -0.89
CA ALA A 198 -5.54 -7.26 -0.45
C ALA A 198 -4.53 -7.99 0.46
N ALA A 199 -3.25 -7.77 0.22
CA ALA A 199 -2.16 -8.24 1.08
C ALA A 199 -1.33 -7.06 1.61
N PRO A 200 -1.73 -6.44 2.74
CA PRO A 200 -0.92 -5.42 3.39
C PRO A 200 0.50 -5.88 3.61
N LYS A 201 1.48 -5.07 3.17
CA LYS A 201 2.90 -5.42 3.18
C LYS A 201 3.75 -4.28 3.75
N HIS A 202 4.95 -4.53 4.23
CA HIS A 202 5.61 -5.82 4.46
C HIS A 202 5.66 -6.05 5.96
N PHE A 203 5.23 -7.18 6.47
CA PHE A 203 5.13 -7.47 7.90
C PHE A 203 6.42 -8.12 8.41
N VAL A 204 7.33 -7.38 9.11
CA VAL A 204 7.21 -6.04 9.65
C VAL A 204 8.58 -5.36 9.83
N ALA A 205 8.55 -4.04 9.93
CA ALA A 205 9.70 -3.21 10.27
C ALA A 205 10.87 -3.33 9.27
N ASN A 206 10.56 -3.29 7.97
CA ASN A 206 11.54 -3.13 6.90
C ASN A 206 11.36 -1.75 6.25
N ASN A 207 12.28 -0.81 6.56
CA ASN A 207 12.25 0.56 6.11
C ASN A 207 13.67 1.05 5.76
N SER A 208 14.46 0.19 5.13
CA SER A 208 15.78 0.47 4.58
C SER A 208 16.12 -0.56 3.51
N GLU A 209 16.59 -0.09 2.36
CA GLU A 209 16.88 -0.96 1.21
C GLU A 209 18.33 -1.46 1.21
N PHE A 210 19.27 -0.69 1.77
CA PHE A 210 20.70 -1.00 1.73
C PHE A 210 21.06 -2.35 2.38
N ASN A 211 20.19 -2.90 3.20
CA ASN A 211 20.38 -4.17 3.93
C ASN A 211 19.12 -5.04 3.90
N ARG A 212 18.31 -4.96 2.84
CA ARG A 212 16.98 -5.61 2.80
C ARG A 212 17.04 -7.12 2.99
N HIS A 213 18.05 -7.81 2.44
CA HIS A 213 18.17 -9.27 2.46
C HIS A 213 18.88 -9.84 3.69
N ASP A 214 19.73 -9.06 4.36
CA ASP A 214 20.53 -9.52 5.51
C ASP A 214 20.29 -8.70 6.79
N GLY A 215 19.44 -7.70 6.73
CA GLY A 215 19.14 -6.76 7.81
C GLY A 215 18.50 -7.41 9.04
N ASN A 216 18.71 -6.78 10.19
CA ASN A 216 18.05 -7.13 11.44
C ASN A 216 17.45 -5.87 12.09
N SER A 217 16.13 -5.78 12.10
CA SER A 217 15.40 -4.69 12.74
C SER A 217 15.28 -4.95 14.22
N GLU A 218 16.16 -4.33 15.01
CA GLU A 218 16.12 -4.41 16.46
C GLU A 218 15.14 -3.38 17.02
N VAL A 219 14.02 -3.86 17.53
CA VAL A 219 12.90 -3.04 18.01
C VAL A 219 12.36 -3.61 19.32
N GLU A 220 12.26 -2.80 20.36
CA GLU A 220 11.56 -3.19 21.59
C GLU A 220 10.11 -3.55 21.27
N GLU A 221 9.55 -4.57 21.95
CA GLU A 221 8.18 -5.05 21.71
C GLU A 221 7.15 -3.92 21.84
N ARG A 222 7.37 -2.98 22.75
CA ARG A 222 6.55 -1.80 22.93
C ARG A 222 6.40 -1.01 21.62
N TRP A 223 7.52 -0.70 20.95
CA TRP A 223 7.49 0.09 19.71
C TRP A 223 7.01 -0.73 18.53
N LEU A 224 7.21 -2.06 18.52
CA LEU A 224 6.50 -2.91 17.56
C LEU A 224 4.99 -2.74 17.73
N ARG A 225 4.44 -2.80 18.95
CA ARG A 225 3.01 -2.75 19.23
C ARG A 225 2.39 -1.35 19.11
N GLU A 226 3.14 -0.28 19.46
CA GLU A 226 2.62 1.09 19.44
C GLU A 226 2.86 1.81 18.11
N TYR A 227 3.91 1.45 17.36
CA TYR A 227 4.35 2.19 16.17
C TYR A 227 4.32 1.35 14.88
N TYR A 228 4.92 0.15 14.84
CA TYR A 228 5.04 -0.63 13.62
C TYR A 228 3.82 -1.51 13.31
N PHE A 229 3.12 -2.03 14.31
CA PHE A 229 1.97 -2.94 14.14
C PHE A 229 0.61 -2.28 13.88
N PRO A 230 0.30 -1.06 14.30
CA PRO A 230 -1.09 -0.57 14.30
C PRO A 230 -1.78 -0.63 12.94
N ALA A 231 -1.08 -0.28 11.85
CA ALA A 231 -1.68 -0.32 10.51
C ALA A 231 -2.01 -1.75 10.05
N TYR A 232 -1.16 -2.73 10.34
CA TYR A 232 -1.43 -4.15 10.04
C TYR A 232 -2.60 -4.66 10.86
N LYS A 233 -2.59 -4.39 12.18
CA LYS A 233 -3.69 -4.77 13.07
C LYS A 233 -5.03 -4.20 12.59
N ALA A 234 -5.07 -2.92 12.26
CA ALA A 234 -6.27 -2.26 11.75
C ALA A 234 -6.71 -2.84 10.40
N SER A 235 -5.78 -3.06 9.47
CA SER A 235 -6.07 -3.68 8.16
C SER A 235 -6.70 -5.06 8.29
N ILE A 236 -6.27 -5.85 9.29
CA ILE A 236 -6.83 -7.17 9.59
C ILE A 236 -8.16 -7.06 10.32
N GLN A 237 -8.22 -6.34 11.45
CA GLN A 237 -9.39 -6.34 12.33
C GLN A 237 -10.52 -5.43 11.87
N GLU A 238 -10.20 -4.26 11.30
CA GLU A 238 -11.19 -3.29 10.83
C GLU A 238 -11.40 -3.36 9.31
N GLY A 239 -10.32 -3.63 8.55
CA GLY A 239 -10.32 -3.74 7.08
C GLY A 239 -10.72 -5.12 6.57
N GLY A 240 -10.53 -6.18 7.36
CA GLY A 240 -10.82 -7.56 6.96
C GLY A 240 -9.83 -8.12 5.94
N ALA A 241 -8.57 -7.63 5.90
CA ALA A 241 -7.55 -8.13 4.98
C ALA A 241 -7.44 -9.65 5.03
N PHE A 242 -7.51 -10.29 3.85
CA PHE A 242 -7.50 -11.75 3.74
C PHE A 242 -6.12 -12.34 3.39
N SER A 243 -5.14 -11.49 3.15
CA SER A 243 -3.73 -11.84 3.04
C SER A 243 -2.88 -10.82 3.79
N THR A 244 -1.62 -11.14 4.04
CA THR A 244 -0.55 -10.22 4.41
C THR A 244 0.78 -10.81 3.97
N MET A 245 1.78 -9.96 3.69
CA MET A 245 3.09 -10.40 3.23
C MET A 245 4.10 -10.27 4.36
N CYS A 246 4.84 -11.36 4.68
CA CYS A 246 6.00 -11.30 5.54
C CYS A 246 7.23 -10.85 4.75
N ASP A 247 8.20 -10.28 5.45
CA ASP A 247 9.26 -9.46 4.89
C ASP A 247 10.61 -10.18 4.79
N TYR A 248 11.58 -9.55 4.11
CA TYR A 248 12.96 -10.04 3.93
C TYR A 248 13.76 -10.06 5.23
N ASN A 249 13.65 -9.02 6.05
CA ASN A 249 14.52 -8.78 7.19
C ASN A 249 14.32 -9.78 8.35
N ARG A 250 15.28 -9.80 9.25
CA ARG A 250 15.08 -10.34 10.60
C ARG A 250 14.45 -9.28 11.50
N VAL A 251 13.61 -9.73 12.41
CA VAL A 251 13.09 -8.92 13.52
C VAL A 251 13.61 -9.49 14.83
N ASN A 252 14.42 -8.71 15.54
CA ASN A 252 15.06 -9.14 16.79
C ASN A 252 15.80 -10.47 16.63
N GLY A 253 16.54 -10.64 15.52
CA GLY A 253 17.36 -11.79 15.21
C GLY A 253 16.65 -12.97 14.53
N VAL A 254 15.31 -12.95 14.39
CA VAL A 254 14.53 -14.04 13.76
C VAL A 254 14.02 -13.60 12.40
N PRO A 255 14.23 -14.38 11.30
CA PRO A 255 13.70 -14.08 9.97
C PRO A 255 12.19 -13.85 10.01
N ALA A 256 11.69 -12.76 9.46
CA ALA A 256 10.27 -12.37 9.56
C ALA A 256 9.33 -13.47 9.05
N CYS A 257 9.64 -14.10 7.90
CA CYS A 257 8.86 -15.20 7.34
C CYS A 257 9.00 -16.53 8.10
N GLY A 258 10.00 -16.67 8.98
CA GLY A 258 10.20 -17.81 9.87
C GLY A 258 9.85 -17.55 11.35
N ASN A 259 9.25 -16.40 11.64
CA ASN A 259 9.01 -15.94 13.00
C ASN A 259 7.63 -16.35 13.52
N GLU A 260 7.58 -17.45 14.31
CA GLU A 260 6.33 -17.96 14.89
C GLU A 260 5.64 -16.93 15.81
N TRP A 261 6.42 -16.10 16.53
CA TRP A 261 5.82 -15.05 17.37
C TRP A 261 5.05 -14.03 16.51
N LEU A 262 5.64 -13.58 15.41
CA LEU A 262 4.95 -12.65 14.50
C LEU A 262 3.73 -13.31 13.82
N LEU A 263 3.95 -14.44 13.13
CA LEU A 263 2.95 -14.99 12.20
C LEU A 263 1.88 -15.82 12.90
N THR A 264 2.20 -16.49 14.01
CA THR A 264 1.25 -17.31 14.75
C THR A 264 0.74 -16.61 16.00
N THR A 265 1.62 -16.07 16.86
CA THR A 265 1.15 -15.47 18.11
C THR A 265 0.48 -14.13 17.85
N VAL A 266 1.16 -13.19 17.22
CA VAL A 266 0.64 -11.83 17.00
C VAL A 266 -0.49 -11.83 15.97
N LEU A 267 -0.24 -12.31 14.73
CA LEU A 267 -1.26 -12.25 13.67
C LEU A 267 -2.49 -13.09 14.02
N ARG A 268 -2.30 -14.37 14.40
CA ARG A 268 -3.43 -15.29 14.50
C ARG A 268 -4.07 -15.33 15.88
N LYS A 269 -3.25 -15.43 16.96
CA LYS A 269 -3.82 -15.53 18.32
C LYS A 269 -4.27 -14.18 18.85
N ASP A 270 -3.41 -13.13 18.72
CA ASP A 270 -3.74 -11.81 19.28
C ASP A 270 -4.73 -11.03 18.41
N TRP A 271 -4.60 -11.10 17.05
CA TRP A 271 -5.43 -10.30 16.15
C TRP A 271 -6.56 -11.09 15.47
N GLY A 272 -6.52 -12.43 15.52
CA GLY A 272 -7.58 -13.29 14.95
C GLY A 272 -7.52 -13.44 13.44
N PHE A 273 -6.35 -13.25 12.80
CA PHE A 273 -6.17 -13.34 11.35
C PHE A 273 -6.55 -14.73 10.82
N GLN A 274 -7.47 -14.76 9.85
CA GLN A 274 -8.00 -15.99 9.26
C GLN A 274 -7.47 -16.28 7.84
N GLY A 275 -6.85 -15.29 7.22
CA GLY A 275 -6.31 -15.39 5.87
C GLY A 275 -4.98 -16.14 5.78
N TYR A 276 -4.26 -15.96 4.68
CA TYR A 276 -2.95 -16.56 4.45
C TYR A 276 -1.83 -15.51 4.50
N VAL A 277 -0.63 -15.97 4.82
CA VAL A 277 0.61 -15.18 4.76
C VAL A 277 1.38 -15.60 3.51
N VAL A 278 1.76 -14.63 2.68
CA VAL A 278 2.69 -14.81 1.57
C VAL A 278 4.07 -14.30 1.97
N SER A 279 5.14 -14.95 1.52
CA SER A 279 6.49 -14.40 1.65
C SER A 279 6.73 -13.32 0.61
N ASP A 280 7.54 -12.33 0.92
CA ASP A 280 8.15 -11.52 -0.13
C ASP A 280 9.04 -12.38 -1.04
N CYS A 281 9.31 -11.89 -2.27
CA CYS A 281 9.96 -12.69 -3.29
C CYS A 281 11.42 -12.98 -2.93
N GLY A 282 11.74 -14.27 -2.74
CA GLY A 282 13.07 -14.68 -2.26
C GLY A 282 13.24 -14.67 -0.74
N ALA A 283 12.32 -14.13 0.06
CA ALA A 283 12.49 -14.01 1.52
C ALA A 283 12.66 -15.37 2.25
N ILE A 284 12.15 -16.48 1.68
CA ILE A 284 12.42 -17.81 2.22
C ILE A 284 13.85 -18.26 1.91
N MET A 285 14.40 -17.84 0.77
CA MET A 285 15.79 -18.09 0.41
C MET A 285 16.73 -17.34 1.37
N ASP A 286 16.41 -16.11 1.74
CA ASP A 286 17.21 -15.32 2.68
C ASP A 286 17.41 -16.03 4.02
N ILE A 287 16.46 -16.83 4.49
CA ILE A 287 16.56 -17.55 5.76
C ILE A 287 17.83 -18.42 5.83
N TYR A 288 18.22 -19.08 4.72
CA TYR A 288 19.40 -19.95 4.70
C TYR A 288 20.59 -19.34 3.95
N GLU A 289 20.38 -18.52 2.90
CA GLU A 289 21.47 -17.93 2.12
C GLU A 289 22.05 -16.66 2.78
N ASN A 290 21.21 -15.71 3.17
CA ASN A 290 21.67 -14.42 3.67
C ASN A 290 21.70 -14.33 5.19
N HIS A 291 20.63 -14.75 5.86
CA HIS A 291 20.58 -14.76 7.33
C HIS A 291 21.42 -15.87 7.95
N LYS A 292 21.69 -16.97 7.23
CA LYS A 292 22.35 -18.16 7.76
C LYS A 292 21.68 -18.71 9.04
N TYR A 293 20.36 -18.52 9.14
CA TYR A 293 19.59 -18.89 10.33
C TYR A 293 19.39 -20.42 10.43
N VAL A 294 19.25 -21.08 9.27
CA VAL A 294 19.29 -22.54 9.11
C VAL A 294 20.25 -22.92 7.98
N GLY A 295 20.57 -24.20 7.83
CA GLY A 295 21.62 -24.65 6.93
C GLY A 295 21.17 -25.06 5.52
N THR A 296 19.85 -25.31 5.32
CA THR A 296 19.35 -25.90 4.07
C THR A 296 17.98 -25.31 3.68
N PRO A 297 17.64 -25.31 2.38
CA PRO A 297 16.32 -24.87 1.90
C PRO A 297 15.17 -25.72 2.49
N GLN A 298 15.39 -27.01 2.78
CA GLN A 298 14.39 -27.85 3.42
C GLN A 298 14.08 -27.39 4.87
N GLU A 299 15.13 -27.02 5.63
CA GLU A 299 14.95 -26.48 6.98
C GLU A 299 14.28 -25.10 6.95
N ALA A 300 14.65 -24.22 5.98
CA ALA A 300 14.03 -22.92 5.80
C ALA A 300 12.55 -23.02 5.46
N SER A 301 12.20 -23.89 4.50
CA SER A 301 10.80 -24.16 4.13
C SER A 301 9.99 -24.70 5.30
N ALA A 302 10.54 -25.69 6.05
CA ALA A 302 9.88 -26.25 7.23
C ALA A 302 9.69 -25.21 8.35
N LEU A 303 10.68 -24.33 8.59
CA LEU A 303 10.61 -23.25 9.54
C LEU A 303 9.49 -22.27 9.18
N ALA A 304 9.46 -21.79 7.93
CA ALA A 304 8.50 -20.79 7.47
C ALA A 304 7.06 -21.34 7.50
N VAL A 305 6.81 -22.55 7.00
CA VAL A 305 5.47 -23.16 7.04
C VAL A 305 5.00 -23.39 8.48
N LYS A 306 5.89 -23.84 9.40
CA LYS A 306 5.56 -24.01 10.82
C LYS A 306 5.24 -22.66 11.48
N ALA A 307 5.95 -21.61 11.12
CA ALA A 307 5.69 -20.26 11.62
C ALA A 307 4.34 -19.69 11.16
N GLY A 308 3.82 -20.16 10.03
CA GLY A 308 2.54 -19.72 9.46
C GLY A 308 2.64 -18.91 8.18
N CYS A 309 3.74 -19.06 7.41
CA CYS A 309 3.88 -18.56 6.05
C CYS A 309 3.36 -19.63 5.08
N GLU A 310 2.17 -19.41 4.51
CA GLU A 310 1.45 -20.39 3.69
C GLU A 310 1.87 -20.40 2.23
N LEU A 311 2.28 -19.24 1.70
CA LEU A 311 2.55 -19.06 0.28
C LEU A 311 3.96 -18.51 0.08
N ASN A 312 4.73 -19.09 -0.83
CA ASN A 312 6.05 -18.62 -1.18
C ASN A 312 6.03 -17.86 -2.51
N CYS A 313 6.61 -16.67 -2.55
CA CYS A 313 7.06 -16.05 -3.78
C CYS A 313 8.46 -16.55 -4.10
N GLY A 314 8.62 -17.32 -5.20
CA GLY A 314 9.84 -17.99 -5.60
C GLY A 314 9.73 -19.51 -5.58
N SER A 315 10.84 -20.23 -5.82
CA SER A 315 10.84 -21.67 -6.04
C SER A 315 11.11 -22.52 -4.79
N VAL A 316 11.53 -21.92 -3.67
CA VAL A 316 12.04 -22.69 -2.51
C VAL A 316 11.04 -23.71 -1.96
N TYR A 317 9.75 -23.39 -1.93
CA TYR A 317 8.74 -24.35 -1.48
C TYR A 317 8.55 -25.51 -2.48
N SER A 318 8.47 -25.22 -3.79
CA SER A 318 8.32 -26.24 -4.82
C SER A 318 9.48 -27.23 -4.84
N ASP A 319 10.68 -26.75 -4.54
CA ASP A 319 11.91 -27.52 -4.64
C ASP A 319 12.21 -28.29 -3.33
N ALA A 320 11.85 -27.73 -2.17
CA ALA A 320 12.33 -28.23 -0.88
C ALA A 320 11.26 -28.84 0.03
N LEU A 321 9.98 -28.42 -0.05
CA LEU A 321 8.93 -28.91 0.89
C LEU A 321 8.68 -30.41 0.79
N LEU A 322 8.66 -30.97 -0.43
CA LEU A 322 8.43 -32.41 -0.62
C LEU A 322 9.48 -33.23 0.12
N GLU A 323 10.75 -32.84 0.00
CA GLU A 323 11.85 -33.49 0.68
C GLU A 323 11.85 -33.21 2.18
N ALA A 324 11.42 -32.01 2.63
CA ALA A 324 11.29 -31.70 4.04
C ALA A 324 10.28 -32.62 4.74
N VAL A 325 9.14 -32.91 4.08
CA VAL A 325 8.15 -33.86 4.62
C VAL A 325 8.69 -35.29 4.60
N LYS A 326 9.28 -35.76 3.49
CA LYS A 326 9.86 -37.11 3.39
C LYS A 326 10.96 -37.37 4.40
N LYS A 327 11.75 -36.35 4.75
CA LYS A 327 12.80 -36.42 5.77
C LYS A 327 12.29 -36.23 7.21
N GLY A 328 10.99 -35.98 7.40
CA GLY A 328 10.38 -35.77 8.71
C GLY A 328 10.71 -34.42 9.36
N LEU A 329 11.23 -33.46 8.60
CA LEU A 329 11.47 -32.09 9.08
C LEU A 329 10.15 -31.33 9.25
N LEU A 330 9.12 -31.68 8.49
CA LEU A 330 7.78 -31.10 8.51
C LEU A 330 6.71 -32.19 8.48
N ASP A 331 5.71 -32.12 9.36
CA ASP A 331 4.54 -32.99 9.33
C ASP A 331 3.55 -32.46 8.25
N GLU A 332 3.02 -33.36 7.42
CA GLU A 332 2.09 -33.01 6.31
C GLU A 332 0.86 -32.21 6.76
N LYS A 333 0.44 -32.34 8.02
CA LYS A 333 -0.68 -31.56 8.59
C LYS A 333 -0.47 -30.04 8.52
N TYR A 334 0.79 -29.57 8.51
CA TYR A 334 1.07 -28.15 8.35
C TYR A 334 0.77 -27.68 6.92
N LEU A 335 1.02 -28.54 5.91
CA LEU A 335 0.63 -28.27 4.52
C LEU A 335 -0.89 -28.24 4.40
N ASP A 336 -1.59 -29.18 5.03
CA ASP A 336 -3.07 -29.20 5.04
C ASP A 336 -3.63 -27.90 5.63
N THR A 337 -3.04 -27.43 6.74
CA THR A 337 -3.46 -26.18 7.37
C THR A 337 -3.23 -24.98 6.45
N ALA A 338 -2.06 -24.91 5.80
CA ALA A 338 -1.72 -23.86 4.86
C ALA A 338 -2.68 -23.84 3.66
N LEU A 339 -2.90 -25.01 3.06
CA LEU A 339 -3.76 -25.16 1.90
C LEU A 339 -5.23 -24.86 2.18
N LYS A 340 -5.72 -25.17 3.38
CA LYS A 340 -7.08 -24.79 3.78
C LYS A 340 -7.27 -23.26 3.74
N ARG A 341 -6.28 -22.47 4.12
CA ARG A 341 -6.33 -21.01 4.05
C ARG A 341 -6.23 -20.51 2.62
N LEU A 342 -5.33 -21.07 1.82
CA LEU A 342 -5.16 -20.72 0.42
C LEU A 342 -6.40 -21.04 -0.41
N PHE A 343 -6.98 -22.21 -0.24
CA PHE A 343 -8.22 -22.57 -0.93
C PHE A 343 -9.42 -21.79 -0.42
N LEU A 344 -9.50 -21.46 0.88
CA LEU A 344 -10.54 -20.59 1.41
C LEU A 344 -10.52 -19.22 0.72
N ALA A 345 -9.33 -18.66 0.46
CA ALA A 345 -9.17 -17.44 -0.31
C ALA A 345 -9.78 -17.57 -1.72
N ARG A 346 -9.48 -18.67 -2.43
CA ARG A 346 -9.99 -18.93 -3.78
C ARG A 346 -11.50 -19.17 -3.79
N TYR A 347 -12.07 -19.80 -2.76
CA TYR A 347 -13.54 -19.93 -2.59
C TYR A 347 -14.18 -18.56 -2.35
N LYS A 348 -13.57 -17.72 -1.54
CA LYS A 348 -14.06 -16.35 -1.29
C LYS A 348 -13.97 -15.46 -2.52
N LEU A 349 -12.98 -15.64 -3.40
CA LEU A 349 -12.91 -14.97 -4.69
C LEU A 349 -13.95 -15.44 -5.71
N GLY A 350 -14.64 -16.56 -5.42
CA GLY A 350 -15.69 -17.12 -6.27
C GLY A 350 -15.18 -18.06 -7.37
N LEU A 351 -13.92 -18.53 -7.33
CA LEU A 351 -13.35 -19.39 -8.39
C LEU A 351 -14.09 -20.74 -8.55
N PHE A 352 -14.86 -21.16 -7.52
CA PHE A 352 -15.64 -22.38 -7.48
C PHE A 352 -17.15 -22.11 -7.36
N ALA A 353 -17.58 -20.87 -7.61
CA ALA A 353 -18.98 -20.49 -7.61
C ALA A 353 -19.56 -20.49 -9.03
N PRO A 354 -20.85 -20.78 -9.21
CA PRO A 354 -21.54 -20.48 -10.46
C PRO A 354 -21.42 -18.99 -10.80
N LYS A 355 -21.19 -18.69 -12.09
CA LYS A 355 -20.92 -17.30 -12.52
C LYS A 355 -22.07 -16.34 -12.19
N ASP A 356 -23.30 -16.82 -12.27
CA ASP A 356 -24.53 -16.07 -11.98
C ASP A 356 -24.76 -15.81 -10.48
N GLU A 357 -24.09 -16.53 -9.59
CA GLU A 357 -24.09 -16.31 -8.15
C GLU A 357 -22.99 -15.33 -7.70
N MET A 358 -22.03 -15.02 -8.58
CA MET A 358 -20.89 -14.19 -8.23
C MET A 358 -21.24 -12.70 -8.39
N PRO A 359 -21.27 -11.91 -7.29
CA PRO A 359 -21.76 -10.52 -7.34
C PRO A 359 -20.89 -9.57 -8.18
N PHE A 360 -19.67 -9.97 -8.51
CA PHE A 360 -18.69 -9.16 -9.22
C PHE A 360 -18.42 -9.64 -10.66
N SER A 361 -19.18 -10.60 -11.18
CA SER A 361 -18.99 -11.16 -12.52
C SER A 361 -19.52 -10.31 -13.67
N ASN A 362 -20.27 -9.25 -13.36
CA ASN A 362 -20.93 -8.40 -14.37
C ASN A 362 -20.34 -6.99 -14.43
N ILE A 363 -19.12 -6.79 -13.96
CA ILE A 363 -18.42 -5.50 -14.09
C ILE A 363 -17.93 -5.41 -15.54
N PRO A 364 -18.40 -4.40 -16.31
CA PRO A 364 -18.13 -4.34 -17.74
C PRO A 364 -16.73 -3.80 -18.04
N GLU A 365 -16.18 -4.13 -19.21
CA GLU A 365 -14.85 -3.66 -19.67
C GLU A 365 -14.73 -2.14 -19.73
N GLU A 366 -15.83 -1.42 -20.01
CA GLU A 366 -15.90 0.03 -20.13
C GLU A 366 -15.58 0.78 -18.83
N VAL A 367 -15.46 0.10 -17.68
CA VAL A 367 -14.99 0.74 -16.44
C VAL A 367 -13.50 1.08 -16.51
N ILE A 368 -12.72 0.33 -17.33
CA ILE A 368 -11.29 0.54 -17.48
C ILE A 368 -11.05 1.93 -18.06
N GLU A 369 -10.26 2.74 -17.32
CA GLU A 369 -9.98 4.13 -17.67
C GLU A 369 -11.27 4.96 -18.00
N SER A 370 -12.41 4.60 -17.40
CA SER A 370 -13.65 5.33 -17.60
C SER A 370 -13.50 6.81 -17.25
N LYS A 371 -14.37 7.64 -17.79
CA LYS A 371 -14.39 9.08 -17.44
C LYS A 371 -14.58 9.30 -15.95
N GLU A 372 -15.35 8.44 -15.28
CA GLU A 372 -15.57 8.47 -13.83
C GLU A 372 -14.27 8.18 -13.05
N HIS A 373 -13.50 7.18 -13.49
CA HIS A 373 -12.20 6.86 -12.86
C HIS A 373 -11.16 7.96 -13.12
N GLN A 374 -11.14 8.54 -14.32
CA GLN A 374 -10.27 9.69 -14.63
C GLN A 374 -10.63 10.92 -13.79
N ASP A 375 -11.92 11.22 -13.59
CA ASP A 375 -12.37 12.32 -12.73
C ASP A 375 -12.02 12.07 -11.26
N LEU A 376 -12.12 10.82 -10.81
CA LEU A 376 -11.67 10.42 -9.46
C LEU A 376 -10.16 10.56 -9.31
N ALA A 377 -9.37 10.20 -10.34
CA ALA A 377 -7.92 10.41 -10.34
C ALA A 377 -7.56 11.90 -10.23
N LEU A 378 -8.27 12.76 -10.96
CA LEU A 378 -8.09 14.22 -10.86
C LEU A 378 -8.49 14.76 -9.47
N GLN A 379 -9.60 14.27 -8.90
CA GLN A 379 -10.01 14.64 -7.54
C GLN A 379 -8.93 14.24 -6.52
N ALA A 380 -8.45 13.00 -6.58
CA ALA A 380 -7.41 12.49 -5.69
C ALA A 380 -6.12 13.30 -5.80
N ALA A 381 -5.70 13.63 -7.03
CA ALA A 381 -4.53 14.47 -7.29
C ALA A 381 -4.68 15.87 -6.67
N ARG A 382 -5.83 16.53 -6.85
CA ARG A 382 -6.11 17.85 -6.25
C ARG A 382 -6.08 17.81 -4.73
N GLU A 383 -6.72 16.81 -4.12
CA GLU A 383 -6.79 16.69 -2.66
C GLU A 383 -5.44 16.33 -2.02
N GLY A 384 -4.53 15.66 -2.75
CA GLY A 384 -3.20 15.30 -2.31
C GLY A 384 -2.16 16.42 -2.38
N ILE A 385 -2.40 17.48 -3.19
CA ILE A 385 -1.47 18.61 -3.31
C ILE A 385 -1.44 19.43 -2.02
N VAL A 386 -0.23 19.73 -1.54
CA VAL A 386 0.01 20.51 -0.31
C VAL A 386 0.64 21.87 -0.65
N LEU A 387 0.02 22.96 -0.24
CA LEU A 387 0.58 24.30 -0.31
C LEU A 387 1.53 24.50 0.89
N LEU A 388 2.84 24.50 0.64
CA LEU A 388 3.85 24.63 1.69
C LEU A 388 4.16 26.07 2.04
N LYS A 389 4.15 26.97 1.05
CA LYS A 389 4.42 28.39 1.23
C LYS A 389 3.58 29.22 0.28
N ASN A 390 3.08 30.36 0.75
CA ASN A 390 2.36 31.35 -0.05
C ASN A 390 2.55 32.76 0.51
N GLN A 391 3.75 33.30 0.33
CA GLN A 391 4.11 34.61 0.82
C GLN A 391 3.41 35.69 -0.01
N ASP A 392 2.85 36.69 0.67
CA ASP A 392 2.18 37.85 0.06
C ASP A 392 1.06 37.49 -0.94
N ASN A 393 0.45 36.31 -0.77
CA ASN A 393 -0.55 35.73 -1.69
C ASN A 393 -0.02 35.61 -3.13
N ALA A 394 1.22 35.13 -3.30
CA ALA A 394 1.82 34.89 -4.61
C ALA A 394 1.00 33.88 -5.44
N LEU A 395 0.25 33.01 -4.80
CA LEU A 395 -0.77 32.14 -5.39
C LEU A 395 -2.18 32.49 -4.85
N PRO A 396 -3.25 32.32 -5.64
CA PRO A 396 -3.24 31.80 -7.02
C PRO A 396 -2.72 32.83 -8.03
N LEU A 397 -2.10 32.33 -9.12
CA LEU A 397 -1.66 33.16 -10.24
C LEU A 397 -2.85 33.73 -10.99
N SER A 398 -2.67 34.93 -11.51
CA SER A 398 -3.68 35.53 -12.40
C SER A 398 -3.74 34.80 -13.73
N LYS A 399 -4.96 34.42 -14.20
CA LYS A 399 -5.18 33.89 -15.54
C LYS A 399 -4.95 34.93 -16.66
N ASN A 400 -4.76 36.21 -16.30
CA ASN A 400 -4.47 37.31 -17.23
C ASN A 400 -2.97 37.61 -17.33
N ILE A 401 -2.10 36.75 -16.82
CA ILE A 401 -0.64 36.89 -16.99
C ILE A 401 -0.31 36.85 -18.49
N LYS A 402 0.65 37.63 -18.94
CA LYS A 402 0.94 37.75 -20.38
C LYS A 402 1.88 36.66 -20.87
N SER A 403 2.84 36.28 -20.04
CA SER A 403 3.89 35.31 -20.36
C SER A 403 4.27 34.48 -19.14
N LEU A 404 4.39 33.18 -19.32
CA LEU A 404 4.75 32.20 -18.31
C LEU A 404 5.81 31.26 -18.85
N ALA A 405 6.87 31.01 -18.09
CA ALA A 405 7.80 29.92 -18.37
C ALA A 405 7.54 28.76 -17.40
N VAL A 406 7.43 27.54 -17.92
CA VAL A 406 7.41 26.29 -17.15
C VAL A 406 8.78 25.64 -17.35
N ILE A 407 9.57 25.57 -16.28
CA ILE A 407 10.97 25.17 -16.34
C ILE A 407 11.22 24.03 -15.36
N GLY A 408 11.95 23.04 -15.77
CA GLY A 408 12.40 21.95 -14.90
C GLY A 408 12.37 20.58 -15.56
N PRO A 409 13.13 19.62 -15.01
CA PRO A 409 13.22 18.28 -15.58
C PRO A 409 11.89 17.49 -15.51
N ASN A 410 11.01 17.81 -14.54
CA ASN A 410 9.68 17.22 -14.40
C ASN A 410 8.56 18.09 -15.02
N ALA A 411 8.89 19.18 -15.73
CA ALA A 411 7.89 20.10 -16.27
C ALA A 411 7.04 19.46 -17.37
N ASP A 412 7.67 18.74 -18.30
CA ASP A 412 6.99 18.04 -19.40
C ASP A 412 6.95 16.52 -19.23
N ASN A 413 7.15 16.06 -18.00
CA ASN A 413 7.05 14.66 -17.63
C ASN A 413 5.96 14.44 -16.57
N CYS A 414 5.16 13.40 -16.74
CA CYS A 414 4.20 12.94 -15.75
C CYS A 414 4.78 11.69 -15.06
N VAL A 415 5.48 11.91 -13.95
CA VAL A 415 6.11 10.83 -13.18
C VAL A 415 5.04 10.13 -12.35
N LEU A 416 4.84 8.83 -12.59
CA LEU A 416 3.82 8.05 -11.89
C LEU A 416 4.34 7.40 -10.60
N GLY A 417 5.65 7.11 -10.49
CA GLY A 417 6.27 6.45 -9.33
C GLY A 417 6.31 4.92 -9.45
N SER A 418 6.53 4.24 -8.32
CA SER A 418 6.69 2.79 -8.23
C SER A 418 5.37 2.05 -8.50
N TYR A 419 5.45 0.83 -9.07
CA TYR A 419 4.30 -0.06 -9.32
C TYR A 419 3.17 0.59 -10.12
N SER A 420 3.52 1.30 -11.20
CA SER A 420 2.56 1.97 -12.07
C SER A 420 2.33 1.19 -13.35
N GLY A 421 1.07 1.09 -13.77
CA GLY A 421 0.71 0.65 -15.10
C GLY A 421 1.04 1.68 -16.20
N ALA A 422 0.51 1.47 -17.38
CA ALA A 422 0.69 2.34 -18.54
C ALA A 422 -0.64 3.00 -18.94
N PRO A 423 -1.18 3.98 -18.18
CA PRO A 423 -2.43 4.62 -18.54
C PRO A 423 -2.35 5.26 -19.91
N SER A 424 -3.48 5.25 -20.64
CA SER A 424 -3.58 5.79 -22.00
C SER A 424 -3.23 7.26 -22.10
N ARG A 425 -3.30 7.97 -20.97
CA ARG A 425 -3.11 9.40 -20.88
C ARG A 425 -2.31 9.77 -19.63
N ARG A 426 -1.31 10.63 -19.83
CA ARG A 426 -0.47 11.18 -18.74
C ARG A 426 -0.34 12.68 -18.98
N ILE A 427 -0.81 13.48 -18.03
CA ILE A 427 -0.82 14.94 -18.15
C ILE A 427 0.35 15.53 -17.37
N SER A 428 1.35 16.04 -18.08
CA SER A 428 2.47 16.77 -17.49
C SER A 428 2.04 18.15 -16.94
N ALA A 429 2.82 18.73 -16.04
CA ALA A 429 2.57 20.07 -15.52
C ALA A 429 2.49 21.11 -16.64
N LEU A 430 3.37 21.03 -17.64
CA LEU A 430 3.35 21.87 -18.82
C LEU A 430 2.05 21.75 -19.60
N GLN A 431 1.60 20.50 -19.85
CA GLN A 431 0.37 20.26 -20.60
C GLN A 431 -0.85 20.79 -19.84
N GLY A 432 -0.97 20.48 -18.53
CA GLY A 432 -2.07 20.96 -17.70
C GLY A 432 -2.14 22.51 -17.62
N ILE A 433 -0.99 23.17 -17.54
CA ILE A 433 -0.93 24.64 -17.58
C ILE A 433 -1.36 25.19 -18.94
N LYS A 434 -0.90 24.58 -20.06
CA LYS A 434 -1.32 24.97 -21.40
C LYS A 434 -2.82 24.78 -21.61
N ASP A 435 -3.37 23.67 -21.18
CA ASP A 435 -4.82 23.38 -21.27
C ASP A 435 -5.64 24.39 -20.47
N LYS A 436 -5.13 24.79 -19.28
CA LYS A 436 -5.77 25.77 -18.41
C LYS A 436 -5.81 27.17 -19.01
N LEU A 437 -4.71 27.63 -19.60
CA LEU A 437 -4.56 29.02 -20.08
C LEU A 437 -5.00 29.19 -21.53
N GLY A 438 -5.03 28.13 -22.32
CA GLY A 438 -5.36 28.17 -23.75
C GLY A 438 -4.37 29.05 -24.53
N SER A 439 -4.85 29.63 -25.62
CA SER A 439 -4.03 30.51 -26.50
C SER A 439 -3.89 31.96 -26.00
N ASN A 440 -4.50 32.30 -24.87
CA ASN A 440 -4.50 33.69 -24.36
C ASN A 440 -3.22 34.11 -23.66
N VAL A 441 -2.40 33.14 -23.27
CA VAL A 441 -1.13 33.34 -22.54
C VAL A 441 0.01 32.65 -23.30
N ASN A 442 1.14 33.34 -23.43
CA ASN A 442 2.35 32.72 -23.99
C ASN A 442 2.99 31.82 -22.94
N VAL A 443 2.84 30.51 -23.06
CA VAL A 443 3.47 29.50 -22.21
C VAL A 443 4.71 28.96 -22.90
N PHE A 444 5.88 29.23 -22.31
CA PHE A 444 7.18 28.77 -22.79
C PHE A 444 7.68 27.60 -21.95
N TYR A 445 8.56 26.80 -22.50
CA TYR A 445 9.15 25.65 -21.83
C TYR A 445 10.67 25.61 -22.02
N GLU A 446 11.40 25.24 -20.98
CA GLU A 446 12.78 24.79 -21.01
C GLU A 446 12.98 23.68 -19.97
N LYS A 447 13.72 22.63 -20.34
CA LYS A 447 14.05 21.54 -19.42
C LYS A 447 14.89 22.03 -18.22
N GLY A 448 15.78 22.99 -18.45
CA GLY A 448 16.62 23.64 -17.45
C GLY A 448 17.80 22.80 -16.95
N CYS A 449 17.60 21.54 -16.61
CA CYS A 449 18.66 20.59 -16.28
C CYS A 449 18.16 19.15 -16.49
N ASN A 450 19.09 18.19 -16.45
CA ASN A 450 18.76 16.78 -16.45
C ASN A 450 18.41 16.30 -15.03
N ILE A 451 17.61 15.26 -14.91
CA ILE A 451 17.52 14.48 -13.67
C ILE A 451 18.75 13.57 -13.63
N GLN A 452 19.48 13.60 -12.52
CA GLN A 452 20.62 12.70 -12.34
C GLN A 452 20.13 11.27 -12.20
N PHE A 453 20.84 10.37 -12.88
CA PHE A 453 20.69 8.93 -12.74
C PHE A 453 21.74 8.40 -11.77
N LYS A 454 21.39 7.45 -10.92
CA LYS A 454 22.35 6.83 -10.00
C LYS A 454 23.30 5.94 -10.81
N ASP A 455 24.59 6.29 -10.89
CA ASP A 455 25.60 5.65 -11.76
C ASP A 455 25.92 4.17 -11.43
N LYS A 456 25.30 3.60 -10.38
CA LYS A 456 25.55 2.23 -9.92
C LYS A 456 24.25 1.53 -9.52
N ILE A 457 23.53 1.07 -10.49
CA ILE A 457 22.68 -0.10 -10.29
C ILE A 457 23.40 -1.25 -10.98
N ASN A 458 24.19 -2.01 -10.22
CA ASN A 458 24.78 -3.26 -10.68
C ASN A 458 23.68 -4.31 -10.60
N PHE A 459 22.99 -4.54 -11.71
CA PHE A 459 22.14 -5.71 -11.84
C PHE A 459 22.95 -6.88 -12.36
N SER A 460 23.10 -7.93 -11.56
CA SER A 460 23.47 -9.25 -12.07
C SER A 460 22.33 -10.20 -11.71
N PRO A 461 21.78 -10.93 -12.69
CA PRO A 461 20.76 -11.95 -12.43
C PRO A 461 21.21 -13.00 -11.42
N GLU A 462 22.52 -13.22 -11.31
CA GLU A 462 23.13 -14.17 -10.39
C GLU A 462 23.15 -13.66 -8.94
N GLU A 463 23.16 -12.35 -8.71
CA GLU A 463 23.06 -11.74 -7.38
C GLU A 463 21.64 -11.85 -6.78
N TRP A 464 20.64 -12.08 -7.61
CA TRP A 464 19.23 -12.28 -7.22
C TRP A 464 18.88 -13.73 -6.93
N GLY A 465 19.84 -14.65 -7.06
CA GLY A 465 19.62 -16.08 -6.84
C GLY A 465 18.61 -16.72 -7.80
N ALA A 466 18.38 -16.12 -8.96
CA ALA A 466 17.52 -16.67 -9.99
C ALA A 466 18.10 -17.99 -10.48
N THR A 467 17.45 -19.11 -10.14
CA THR A 467 17.91 -20.47 -10.45
C THR A 467 17.06 -21.15 -11.51
N SER A 468 15.88 -20.61 -11.84
CA SER A 468 15.00 -21.14 -12.87
C SER A 468 15.01 -20.28 -14.14
N LYS A 469 14.66 -20.88 -15.29
CA LYS A 469 14.52 -20.14 -16.55
C LYS A 469 13.44 -19.06 -16.46
N GLU A 470 12.39 -19.31 -15.71
CA GLU A 470 11.25 -18.43 -15.50
C GLU A 470 11.65 -17.23 -14.63
N GLU A 471 12.44 -17.44 -13.58
CA GLU A 471 13.02 -16.37 -12.74
C GLU A 471 14.04 -15.53 -13.52
N ILE A 472 14.90 -16.18 -14.33
CA ILE A 472 15.83 -15.50 -15.23
C ILE A 472 15.05 -14.66 -16.26
N TYR A 473 13.90 -15.13 -16.75
CA TYR A 473 13.05 -14.37 -17.68
C TYR A 473 12.38 -13.17 -17.01
N ALA A 474 11.90 -13.30 -15.80
CA ALA A 474 11.32 -12.19 -15.04
C ALA A 474 12.40 -11.12 -14.76
N THR A 475 13.55 -11.53 -14.24
CA THR A 475 14.71 -10.65 -13.99
C THR A 475 15.25 -10.03 -15.30
N ALA A 476 15.28 -10.79 -16.40
CA ALA A 476 15.71 -10.29 -17.70
C ALA A 476 14.71 -9.29 -18.31
N LEU A 477 13.42 -9.38 -17.99
CA LEU A 477 12.42 -8.40 -18.41
C LEU A 477 12.59 -7.09 -17.64
N GLU A 478 12.82 -7.15 -16.32
CA GLU A 478 13.15 -5.98 -15.50
C GLU A 478 14.48 -5.34 -15.96
N GLU A 479 15.51 -6.14 -16.25
CA GLU A 479 16.77 -5.68 -16.82
C GLU A 479 16.56 -5.06 -18.20
N LEU A 480 15.70 -5.64 -19.04
CA LEU A 480 15.39 -5.12 -20.37
C LEU A 480 14.62 -3.79 -20.28
N GLU A 481 13.65 -3.68 -19.37
CA GLU A 481 12.93 -2.44 -19.11
C GLU A 481 13.87 -1.37 -18.57
N PHE A 482 14.74 -1.74 -17.62
CA PHE A 482 15.76 -0.86 -17.07
C PHE A 482 16.75 -0.41 -18.16
N LYS A 483 17.20 -1.32 -19.00
CA LYS A 483 18.12 -1.02 -20.12
C LYS A 483 17.46 -0.08 -21.13
N MET A 484 16.19 -0.30 -21.46
CA MET A 484 15.43 0.60 -22.34
C MET A 484 15.28 1.99 -21.72
N LEU A 485 14.96 2.07 -20.43
CA LEU A 485 14.84 3.32 -19.69
C LEU A 485 16.21 4.04 -19.57
N TYR A 486 17.29 3.30 -19.37
CA TYR A 486 18.65 3.86 -19.35
C TYR A 486 19.08 4.37 -20.73
N GLU A 487 18.77 3.65 -21.81
CA GLU A 487 19.00 4.12 -23.18
C GLU A 487 18.17 5.35 -23.51
N GLU A 488 16.94 5.43 -23.03
CA GLU A 488 16.08 6.62 -23.16
C GLU A 488 16.66 7.78 -22.37
N TYR A 489 17.07 7.55 -21.12
CA TYR A 489 17.79 8.52 -20.29
C TYR A 489 19.05 9.06 -20.99
N LEU A 490 19.91 8.18 -21.55
CA LEU A 490 21.09 8.60 -22.29
C LEU A 490 20.78 9.40 -23.56
N LYS A 491 19.64 9.14 -24.19
CA LYS A 491 19.16 9.95 -25.33
C LYS A 491 18.69 11.32 -24.88
N GLU A 492 17.98 11.40 -23.73
CA GLU A 492 17.47 12.64 -23.17
C GLU A 492 18.56 13.51 -22.54
N THR A 493 19.64 12.91 -22.03
CA THR A 493 20.75 13.64 -21.36
C THR A 493 21.90 14.03 -22.29
N LYS A 494 21.69 14.02 -23.60
CA LYS A 494 22.73 14.39 -24.60
C LYS A 494 23.24 15.83 -24.43
N GLU A 495 22.43 16.72 -23.89
CA GLU A 495 22.78 18.11 -23.72
C GLU A 495 23.30 18.35 -22.29
N LYS A 496 24.43 19.08 -22.17
CA LYS A 496 25.05 19.39 -20.87
C LYS A 496 24.18 20.33 -20.05
N ASP A 497 24.11 20.13 -18.75
CA ASP A 497 23.31 20.96 -17.82
C ASP A 497 23.66 22.44 -17.89
N GLU A 498 24.92 22.79 -18.08
CA GLU A 498 25.36 24.19 -18.23
C GLU A 498 24.64 24.90 -19.39
N ILE A 499 24.43 24.22 -20.52
CA ILE A 499 23.72 24.77 -21.69
C ILE A 499 22.22 24.89 -21.39
N LEU A 500 21.64 23.85 -20.78
CA LEU A 500 20.22 23.82 -20.39
C LEU A 500 19.90 24.94 -19.40
N ILE A 501 20.72 25.09 -18.36
CA ILE A 501 20.57 26.15 -17.34
C ILE A 501 20.69 27.53 -18.01
N ALA A 502 21.67 27.75 -18.85
CA ALA A 502 21.85 29.02 -19.53
C ALA A 502 20.64 29.44 -20.38
N ARG A 503 20.04 28.49 -21.13
CA ARG A 503 18.80 28.74 -21.90
C ARG A 503 17.62 29.05 -20.98
N ALA A 504 17.47 28.30 -19.91
CA ALA A 504 16.40 28.51 -18.94
C ALA A 504 16.49 29.87 -18.25
N VAL A 505 17.71 30.32 -17.89
CA VAL A 505 17.98 31.64 -17.32
C VAL A 505 17.63 32.75 -18.32
N GLU A 506 18.02 32.59 -19.60
CA GLU A 506 17.68 33.57 -20.63
C GLU A 506 16.17 33.63 -20.93
N LEU A 507 15.45 32.51 -20.81
CA LEU A 507 14.01 32.50 -20.89
C LEU A 507 13.36 33.17 -19.69
N ALA A 508 13.83 32.91 -18.48
CA ALA A 508 13.30 33.48 -17.24
C ALA A 508 13.34 35.00 -17.19
N LYS A 509 14.36 35.63 -17.82
CA LYS A 509 14.48 37.10 -17.94
C LYS A 509 13.37 37.74 -18.79
N LYS A 510 12.68 36.96 -19.63
CA LYS A 510 11.78 37.47 -20.68
C LYS A 510 10.30 37.26 -20.34
N VAL A 511 9.98 36.60 -19.25
CA VAL A 511 8.61 36.25 -18.86
C VAL A 511 8.19 36.94 -17.57
N ASP A 512 6.87 37.11 -17.41
CA ASP A 512 6.31 37.75 -16.21
C ASP A 512 6.46 36.88 -14.96
N HIS A 513 6.36 35.50 -15.13
CA HIS A 513 6.43 34.56 -14.03
C HIS A 513 7.07 33.25 -14.47
N VAL A 514 7.73 32.56 -13.55
CA VAL A 514 8.32 31.23 -13.77
C VAL A 514 7.68 30.20 -12.84
N VAL A 515 7.19 29.12 -13.39
CA VAL A 515 6.83 27.90 -12.64
C VAL A 515 7.97 26.90 -12.78
N LEU A 516 8.69 26.67 -11.69
CA LEU A 516 9.73 25.66 -11.61
C LEU A 516 9.11 24.32 -11.23
N VAL A 517 9.30 23.28 -12.01
CA VAL A 517 8.80 21.93 -11.73
C VAL A 517 9.98 20.99 -11.53
N MET A 518 10.32 20.77 -10.27
CA MET A 518 11.52 20.08 -9.82
C MET A 518 11.15 18.80 -9.07
N GLY A 519 12.09 17.88 -8.89
CA GLY A 519 11.84 16.74 -8.04
C GLY A 519 12.72 15.53 -8.34
N THR A 520 12.11 14.37 -8.19
CA THR A 520 12.77 13.07 -8.34
C THR A 520 12.07 12.23 -9.39
N ASN A 521 12.64 11.07 -9.67
CA ASN A 521 12.03 9.98 -10.41
C ASN A 521 12.40 8.66 -9.72
N ARG A 522 11.92 7.54 -10.23
CA ARG A 522 12.16 6.20 -9.67
C ARG A 522 13.63 5.77 -9.69
N PHE A 523 14.52 6.46 -10.40
CA PHE A 523 15.94 6.14 -10.45
C PHE A 523 16.77 6.79 -9.35
N ILE A 524 16.19 7.72 -8.59
CA ILE A 524 16.87 8.37 -7.46
C ILE A 524 16.64 7.59 -6.17
N SER A 525 15.44 7.05 -5.99
CA SER A 525 14.99 6.32 -4.81
C SER A 525 13.85 5.40 -5.25
N ASN A 526 14.00 4.13 -4.98
CA ASN A 526 13.04 3.08 -5.33
C ASN A 526 13.28 1.84 -4.46
N GLU A 527 12.57 0.78 -4.72
CA GLU A 527 12.89 -0.56 -4.19
C GLU A 527 14.36 -0.88 -4.50
N GLU A 528 15.10 -1.39 -3.50
CA GLU A 528 16.54 -1.70 -3.49
C GLU A 528 17.50 -0.49 -3.47
N ALA A 529 17.00 0.72 -3.51
CA ALA A 529 17.83 1.91 -3.57
C ALA A 529 17.34 3.02 -2.62
N ASP A 530 17.90 3.07 -1.42
CA ASP A 530 17.73 4.22 -0.53
C ASP A 530 18.29 5.51 -1.14
N ALA A 531 17.68 6.65 -0.84
CA ALA A 531 18.22 7.96 -1.19
C ALA A 531 19.54 8.18 -0.43
N GLU A 532 20.60 8.58 -1.13
CA GLU A 532 21.91 8.83 -0.53
C GLU A 532 21.89 9.99 0.46
N ASN A 533 21.12 11.01 0.15
CA ASN A 533 20.95 12.23 0.94
C ASN A 533 19.62 12.92 0.61
N LEU A 534 19.33 14.00 1.28
CA LEU A 534 18.12 14.79 1.06
C LEU A 534 18.35 16.05 0.18
N ASN A 535 19.43 16.12 -0.57
CA ASN A 535 19.70 17.25 -1.46
C ASN A 535 18.92 17.13 -2.79
N TRP A 536 18.81 18.25 -3.50
CA TRP A 536 18.31 18.24 -4.86
C TRP A 536 19.17 17.34 -5.76
N PRO A 537 18.59 16.39 -6.49
CA PRO A 537 19.35 15.56 -7.42
C PRO A 537 19.94 16.40 -8.56
N GLY A 538 21.23 16.16 -8.90
CA GLY A 538 21.92 16.85 -9.97
C GLY A 538 22.01 18.35 -9.79
N GLU A 539 21.80 19.10 -10.87
CA GLU A 539 21.96 20.56 -10.91
C GLU A 539 20.66 21.33 -10.58
N GLN A 540 19.61 20.68 -10.12
CA GLN A 540 18.32 21.30 -9.84
C GLN A 540 18.43 22.46 -8.83
N GLY A 541 19.20 22.27 -7.74
CA GLY A 541 19.39 23.32 -6.74
C GLY A 541 20.13 24.54 -7.28
N LYS A 542 21.04 24.37 -8.23
CA LYS A 542 21.72 25.48 -8.94
C LYS A 542 20.73 26.19 -9.87
N LEU A 543 19.98 25.45 -10.67
CA LEU A 543 18.96 25.99 -11.57
C LEU A 543 17.95 26.86 -10.83
N ILE A 544 17.41 26.41 -9.69
CA ILE A 544 16.47 27.17 -8.86
C ILE A 544 17.08 28.53 -8.46
N LYS A 545 18.33 28.54 -7.98
CA LYS A 545 19.01 29.76 -7.52
C LYS A 545 19.31 30.72 -8.65
N GLU A 546 19.77 30.22 -9.81
CA GLU A 546 20.08 31.05 -10.97
C GLU A 546 18.83 31.68 -11.60
N ILE A 547 17.72 30.93 -11.66
CA ILE A 547 16.42 31.46 -12.13
C ILE A 547 15.92 32.53 -11.16
N TYR A 548 15.92 32.27 -9.85
CA TYR A 548 15.48 33.25 -8.85
C TYR A 548 16.30 34.54 -8.88
N ALA A 549 17.59 34.45 -9.13
CA ALA A 549 18.47 35.61 -9.22
C ALA A 549 18.11 36.58 -10.36
N VAL A 550 17.50 36.09 -11.44
CA VAL A 550 17.12 36.89 -12.61
C VAL A 550 15.64 37.24 -12.68
N ASN A 551 14.79 36.40 -12.06
CA ASN A 551 13.35 36.63 -11.98
C ASN A 551 12.82 36.15 -10.62
N PRO A 552 12.51 37.04 -9.66
CA PRO A 552 12.02 36.64 -8.36
C PRO A 552 10.54 36.21 -8.35
N ASN A 553 9.81 36.44 -9.44
CA ASN A 553 8.42 35.95 -9.60
C ASN A 553 8.42 34.45 -9.92
N VAL A 554 8.72 33.63 -8.92
CA VAL A 554 8.88 32.19 -9.06
C VAL A 554 7.88 31.46 -8.18
N THR A 555 7.26 30.43 -8.74
CA THR A 555 6.57 29.37 -7.98
C THR A 555 7.32 28.06 -8.15
N LEU A 556 7.67 27.41 -7.04
CA LEU A 556 8.27 26.08 -7.05
C LEU A 556 7.18 25.02 -6.86
N VAL A 557 7.05 24.12 -7.81
CA VAL A 557 6.24 22.91 -7.76
C VAL A 557 7.19 21.73 -7.61
N THR A 558 7.00 20.90 -6.60
CA THR A 558 7.83 19.72 -6.37
C THR A 558 7.07 18.46 -6.72
N VAL A 559 7.65 17.63 -7.59
CA VAL A 559 7.15 16.33 -8.04
C VAL A 559 8.14 15.26 -7.61
N LYS A 560 7.87 14.59 -6.47
CA LYS A 560 8.86 13.71 -5.83
C LYS A 560 8.20 12.66 -4.94
N GLY A 561 8.91 11.55 -4.71
CA GLY A 561 8.44 10.45 -3.87
C GLY A 561 8.85 10.55 -2.39
N PHE A 562 9.78 11.43 -2.05
CA PHE A 562 10.31 11.57 -0.69
C PHE A 562 10.70 13.03 -0.40
N GLN A 563 11.03 13.33 0.86
CA GLN A 563 11.46 14.64 1.28
C GLN A 563 12.80 15.04 0.63
N ILE A 564 12.88 16.28 0.14
CA ILE A 564 14.13 16.97 -0.22
C ILE A 564 14.33 18.14 0.73
N ASN A 565 15.57 18.48 1.07
CA ASN A 565 15.91 19.65 1.87
C ASN A 565 15.68 20.93 1.06
N MET A 566 14.70 21.72 1.47
CA MET A 566 14.28 22.95 0.81
C MET A 566 14.47 24.19 1.70
N THR A 567 15.45 24.15 2.61
CA THR A 567 15.68 25.25 3.57
C THR A 567 16.00 26.57 2.88
N TRP A 568 16.75 26.55 1.77
CA TRP A 568 17.04 27.75 0.99
C TRP A 568 15.79 28.22 0.23
N GLU A 569 15.05 27.31 -0.37
CA GLU A 569 13.82 27.58 -1.13
C GLU A 569 12.73 28.15 -0.23
N ASP A 570 12.54 27.58 0.95
CA ASP A 570 11.59 28.12 1.93
C ASP A 570 11.91 29.57 2.33
N LYS A 571 13.19 29.90 2.46
CA LYS A 571 13.59 31.27 2.78
C LYS A 571 13.35 32.25 1.62
N ASN A 572 13.57 31.85 0.38
CA ASN A 572 13.71 32.78 -0.76
C ASN A 572 12.52 32.71 -1.74
N ILE A 573 11.98 31.53 -2.06
CA ILE A 573 10.92 31.39 -3.05
C ILE A 573 9.57 31.82 -2.47
N PRO A 574 8.80 32.69 -3.15
CA PRO A 574 7.53 33.20 -2.63
C PRO A 574 6.43 32.12 -2.43
N ALA A 575 6.35 31.14 -3.32
CA ALA A 575 5.33 30.09 -3.25
C ALA A 575 5.93 28.71 -3.55
N ILE A 576 5.58 27.72 -2.73
CA ILE A 576 6.04 26.34 -2.83
C ILE A 576 4.83 25.41 -2.75
N VAL A 577 4.68 24.55 -3.74
CA VAL A 577 3.60 23.55 -3.87
C VAL A 577 4.21 22.16 -3.93
N GLU A 578 3.82 21.28 -3.02
CA GLU A 578 4.18 19.86 -3.04
C GLU A 578 3.10 19.08 -3.79
N ALA A 579 3.44 18.53 -4.94
CA ALA A 579 2.50 17.79 -5.77
C ALA A 579 2.66 16.27 -5.64
N TRP A 580 3.79 15.78 -5.10
CA TRP A 580 4.14 14.36 -5.06
C TRP A 580 4.12 13.72 -6.48
N TYR A 581 4.02 12.41 -6.57
CA TYR A 581 3.63 11.71 -7.80
C TYR A 581 2.11 11.61 -7.81
N ALA A 582 1.46 12.53 -8.51
CA ALA A 582 0.01 12.73 -8.41
C ALA A 582 -0.81 11.94 -9.47
N GLY A 583 -0.25 10.86 -10.02
CA GLY A 583 -0.94 10.01 -10.99
C GLY A 583 -1.13 10.65 -12.37
N GLN A 584 -1.95 10.03 -13.22
CA GLN A 584 -2.11 10.42 -14.62
C GLN A 584 -2.64 11.84 -14.86
N GLU A 585 -3.39 12.41 -13.89
CA GLU A 585 -3.98 13.75 -13.96
C GLU A 585 -3.15 14.82 -13.24
N GLN A 586 -1.89 14.54 -12.91
CA GLN A 586 -0.96 15.40 -12.19
C GLN A 586 -0.95 16.85 -12.71
N GLY A 587 -0.85 17.02 -14.02
CA GLY A 587 -0.72 18.36 -14.62
C GLY A 587 -1.98 19.21 -14.49
N HIS A 588 -3.16 18.60 -14.64
CA HIS A 588 -4.43 19.31 -14.44
C HIS A 588 -4.62 19.72 -12.99
N ALA A 589 -4.28 18.83 -12.03
CA ALA A 589 -4.38 19.14 -10.61
C ALA A 589 -3.41 20.29 -10.21
N ILE A 590 -2.16 20.25 -10.69
CA ILE A 590 -1.17 21.33 -10.49
C ILE A 590 -1.72 22.65 -11.05
N ALA A 591 -2.22 22.66 -12.30
CA ALA A 591 -2.77 23.85 -12.93
C ALA A 591 -3.97 24.41 -12.15
N ASP A 592 -4.89 23.54 -11.69
CA ASP A 592 -6.04 23.98 -10.91
C ASP A 592 -5.67 24.65 -9.60
N VAL A 593 -4.64 24.14 -8.91
CA VAL A 593 -4.11 24.77 -7.70
C VAL A 593 -3.42 26.09 -8.07
N LEU A 594 -2.50 26.10 -9.04
CA LEU A 594 -1.74 27.31 -9.39
C LEU A 594 -2.64 28.48 -9.79
N PHE A 595 -3.77 28.23 -10.47
CA PHE A 595 -4.67 29.27 -10.96
C PHE A 595 -5.96 29.45 -10.15
N GLY A 596 -6.07 28.75 -9.00
CA GLY A 596 -7.14 28.95 -8.02
C GLY A 596 -8.48 28.31 -8.38
N ASP A 597 -8.54 27.41 -9.35
CA ASP A 597 -9.76 26.62 -9.63
C ASP A 597 -9.99 25.56 -8.55
N TYR A 598 -8.94 25.17 -7.87
CA TYR A 598 -8.97 24.36 -6.66
C TYR A 598 -8.19 25.03 -5.51
N ASN A 599 -8.82 25.16 -4.36
CA ASN A 599 -8.17 25.67 -3.16
C ASN A 599 -7.49 24.50 -2.44
N PRO A 600 -6.15 24.45 -2.32
CA PRO A 600 -5.45 23.33 -1.71
C PRO A 600 -5.87 23.12 -0.25
N GLY A 601 -6.06 21.87 0.11
CA GLY A 601 -6.43 21.42 1.45
C GLY A 601 -5.66 20.19 1.91
N GLY A 602 -4.66 19.76 1.12
CA GLY A 602 -3.75 18.68 1.48
C GLY A 602 -2.87 19.02 2.67
N LYS A 603 -2.46 18.01 3.44
CA LYS A 603 -1.59 18.14 4.61
C LYS A 603 -0.46 17.12 4.54
N LEU A 604 0.75 17.52 4.90
CA LEU A 604 1.91 16.63 4.90
C LEU A 604 1.67 15.39 5.77
N PRO A 605 1.87 14.19 5.25
CA PRO A 605 1.74 12.96 6.03
C PRO A 605 3.05 12.58 6.74
N VAL A 606 4.08 13.41 6.61
CA VAL A 606 5.42 13.24 7.17
C VAL A 606 5.98 14.56 7.67
N THR A 607 6.91 14.48 8.62
CA THR A 607 7.71 15.62 9.09
C THR A 607 8.82 15.94 8.08
N TYR A 608 8.99 17.21 7.69
CA TYR A 608 10.10 17.67 6.89
C TYR A 608 11.22 18.21 7.78
N TYR A 609 12.39 17.63 7.66
CA TYR A 609 13.59 18.01 8.43
C TYR A 609 14.36 19.13 7.73
N LYS A 610 15.03 19.97 8.50
CA LYS A 610 15.90 21.03 7.95
C LYS A 610 17.23 20.49 7.43
N SER A 611 17.67 19.35 7.98
CA SER A 611 18.92 18.68 7.61
C SER A 611 18.84 17.19 7.88
N GLU A 612 19.46 16.40 7.02
CA GLU A 612 19.65 14.95 7.23
C GLU A 612 20.54 14.66 8.45
N ASN A 613 21.40 15.59 8.86
CA ASN A 613 22.22 15.49 10.07
C ASN A 613 21.37 15.51 11.36
N ASP A 614 20.10 15.83 11.27
CA ASP A 614 19.16 15.74 12.39
C ASP A 614 18.63 14.33 12.62
N LEU A 615 18.88 13.41 11.70
CA LEU A 615 18.37 12.04 11.73
C LEU A 615 19.45 11.04 12.18
N PRO A 616 19.08 10.01 12.95
CA PRO A 616 19.96 8.88 13.22
C PRO A 616 20.22 8.05 11.94
N HIS A 617 21.12 7.06 12.03
CA HIS A 617 21.41 6.16 10.91
C HIS A 617 20.13 5.45 10.42
N ILE A 618 19.93 5.34 9.11
CA ILE A 618 18.69 4.78 8.53
C ILE A 618 18.38 3.34 9.01
N GLY A 619 19.39 2.53 9.26
CA GLY A 619 19.25 1.19 9.83
C GLY A 619 18.97 1.13 11.34
N ASP A 620 18.85 2.26 12.03
CA ASP A 620 18.47 2.29 13.45
C ASP A 620 16.94 2.34 13.56
N TYR A 621 16.33 1.27 14.05
CA TYR A 621 14.88 1.10 14.18
C TYR A 621 14.30 1.61 15.49
N ASP A 622 15.12 2.13 16.41
CA ASP A 622 14.66 2.76 17.63
C ASP A 622 14.05 4.14 17.33
N ILE A 623 12.72 4.19 17.34
CA ILE A 623 11.96 5.42 17.03
C ILE A 623 12.23 6.54 18.05
N THR A 624 12.64 6.21 19.28
CA THR A 624 12.87 7.18 20.37
C THR A 624 14.08 8.08 20.13
N LYS A 625 14.94 7.75 19.17
CA LYS A 625 16.16 8.50 18.86
C LYS A 625 15.92 9.76 17.99
N GLY A 626 14.72 10.31 18.03
CA GLY A 626 14.44 11.62 17.44
C GLY A 626 13.95 11.58 15.99
N ARG A 627 13.20 10.55 15.60
CA ARG A 627 12.47 10.49 14.33
C ARG A 627 11.02 10.88 14.47
N THR A 628 10.44 11.36 13.39
CA THR A 628 9.05 11.73 13.23
C THR A 628 8.55 12.72 14.27
N TYR A 629 7.39 13.30 14.10
CA TYR A 629 6.84 14.23 15.10
C TYR A 629 6.64 13.60 16.49
N TRP A 630 6.75 12.26 16.59
CA TRP A 630 6.65 11.56 17.88
C TRP A 630 7.82 11.86 18.79
N PHE A 631 9.06 11.90 18.25
CA PHE A 631 10.28 12.07 19.05
C PHE A 631 11.22 13.15 18.53
N PHE A 632 10.96 13.74 17.36
CA PHE A 632 11.77 14.85 16.85
C PHE A 632 11.49 16.12 17.65
N ASN A 633 12.43 16.49 18.50
CA ASN A 633 12.31 17.63 19.42
C ASN A 633 12.97 18.92 18.92
N LYS A 634 13.51 18.93 17.68
CA LYS A 634 14.05 20.10 17.03
C LYS A 634 12.97 20.80 16.18
N GLU A 635 13.31 21.94 15.62
CA GLU A 635 12.42 22.65 14.71
C GLU A 635 12.39 21.98 13.33
N ALA A 636 11.24 21.48 12.92
CA ALA A 636 11.02 20.94 11.59
C ALA A 636 11.01 22.08 10.54
N LEU A 637 11.39 21.78 9.30
CA LEU A 637 11.16 22.70 8.18
C LEU A 637 9.65 22.87 7.95
N TYR A 638 8.93 21.76 7.85
CA TYR A 638 7.47 21.71 7.91
C TYR A 638 7.04 20.56 8.83
N PRO A 639 6.16 20.82 9.80
CA PRO A 639 5.76 19.79 10.74
C PRO A 639 4.76 18.80 10.11
N PHE A 640 4.66 17.62 10.68
CA PHE A 640 3.60 16.65 10.34
C PHE A 640 2.21 17.29 10.41
N GLY A 641 1.37 17.05 9.41
CA GLY A 641 0.03 17.61 9.28
C GLY A 641 -0.03 19.01 8.72
N TYR A 642 1.12 19.62 8.35
CA TYR A 642 1.19 20.98 7.81
C TYR A 642 0.67 21.07 6.37
N GLY A 643 0.02 22.18 6.06
CA GLY A 643 -0.42 22.58 4.73
C GLY A 643 -1.27 23.84 4.81
N LEU A 644 -1.05 24.77 3.88
CA LEU A 644 -1.76 26.04 3.79
C LEU A 644 -3.00 25.93 2.89
N SER A 645 -3.83 26.95 2.91
CA SER A 645 -5.01 27.12 2.05
C SER A 645 -5.07 28.57 1.54
N TYR A 646 -5.76 28.81 0.43
CA TYR A 646 -6.09 30.16 -0.05
C TYR A 646 -7.17 30.86 0.78
N THR A 647 -7.70 30.19 1.80
CA THR A 647 -8.64 30.73 2.78
C THR A 647 -8.10 30.54 4.19
N SER A 648 -8.79 31.07 5.19
CA SER A 648 -8.38 30.95 6.58
C SER A 648 -9.48 30.36 7.46
N PHE A 649 -9.06 29.65 8.52
CA PHE A 649 -9.99 28.96 9.42
C PHE A 649 -9.75 29.38 10.88
N ASN A 650 -10.82 29.49 11.63
CA ASN A 650 -10.79 29.81 13.05
C ASN A 650 -11.43 28.68 13.87
N PHE A 651 -10.67 28.14 14.81
CA PHE A 651 -11.07 27.09 15.72
C PHE A 651 -11.52 27.70 17.05
N LYS A 652 -12.68 27.29 17.57
CA LYS A 652 -13.28 27.85 18.79
C LYS A 652 -14.04 26.80 19.60
N ASN A 653 -14.35 27.16 20.83
CA ASN A 653 -15.35 26.53 21.67
C ASN A 653 -15.07 25.04 21.94
N LEU A 654 -13.80 24.65 22.15
CA LEU A 654 -13.48 23.29 22.53
C LEU A 654 -14.13 22.94 23.89
N LYS A 655 -15.00 21.95 23.88
CA LYS A 655 -15.69 21.42 25.05
C LYS A 655 -15.46 19.92 25.14
N ALA A 656 -15.40 19.42 26.35
CA ALA A 656 -15.49 17.99 26.63
C ALA A 656 -16.77 17.74 27.41
N ASP A 657 -17.43 16.62 27.23
CA ASP A 657 -18.62 16.20 27.96
C ASP A 657 -18.30 15.96 29.45
N LYS A 658 -17.04 15.63 29.75
CA LYS A 658 -16.50 15.47 31.11
C LYS A 658 -15.01 15.90 31.16
N ASN A 659 -14.50 16.14 32.37
CA ASN A 659 -13.09 16.52 32.58
C ASN A 659 -12.27 15.37 33.19
N VAL A 660 -12.91 14.30 33.58
CA VAL A 660 -12.31 13.12 34.21
C VAL A 660 -12.71 11.89 33.40
N PHE A 661 -11.73 11.08 33.04
CA PHE A 661 -11.90 9.87 32.26
C PHE A 661 -11.52 8.65 33.10
N SER A 662 -12.34 7.61 33.07
CA SER A 662 -12.04 6.37 33.76
C SER A 662 -11.23 5.44 32.86
N SER A 663 -10.11 4.93 33.37
CA SER A 663 -9.30 3.89 32.68
C SER A 663 -10.00 2.53 32.60
N LYS A 664 -11.18 2.38 33.21
CA LYS A 664 -11.96 1.12 33.15
C LYS A 664 -12.56 0.94 31.76
N GLN A 665 -12.58 -0.32 31.31
CA GLN A 665 -13.08 -0.69 29.97
C GLN A 665 -14.43 -0.03 29.62
N ASN A 666 -14.52 0.41 28.35
CA ASN A 666 -15.68 1.02 27.71
C ASN A 666 -16.05 2.45 28.15
N ASP A 667 -15.21 3.18 28.86
CA ASP A 667 -15.44 4.60 29.04
C ASP A 667 -15.11 5.37 27.73
N LYS A 668 -15.84 6.45 27.50
CA LYS A 668 -15.67 7.33 26.34
C LYS A 668 -15.69 8.77 26.82
N ILE A 669 -14.92 9.60 26.13
CA ILE A 669 -14.95 11.05 26.31
C ILE A 669 -15.17 11.72 24.96
N GLU A 670 -16.13 12.64 24.91
CA GLU A 670 -16.51 13.34 23.69
C GLU A 670 -16.00 14.77 23.72
N PHE A 671 -15.34 15.18 22.63
CA PHE A 671 -14.85 16.53 22.41
C PHE A 671 -15.58 17.17 21.23
N ASN A 672 -16.11 18.37 21.45
CA ASN A 672 -16.80 19.16 20.46
C ASN A 672 -16.10 20.51 20.30
N LEU A 673 -15.90 20.93 19.05
CA LEU A 673 -15.38 22.25 18.73
C LEU A 673 -16.08 22.81 17.48
N GLU A 674 -15.97 24.12 17.32
CA GLU A 674 -16.44 24.81 16.13
C GLU A 674 -15.26 25.23 15.25
N ILE A 675 -15.40 25.01 13.94
CA ILE A 675 -14.49 25.54 12.92
C ILE A 675 -15.25 26.44 11.97
N LYS A 676 -14.73 27.65 11.72
CA LYS A 676 -15.30 28.65 10.84
C LYS A 676 -14.31 29.02 9.74
N ASN A 677 -14.79 29.04 8.50
CA ASN A 677 -14.05 29.67 7.40
C ASN A 677 -14.17 31.19 7.51
N THR A 678 -13.06 31.87 7.77
CA THR A 678 -12.98 33.32 7.96
C THR A 678 -12.42 34.06 6.74
N GLY A 679 -11.99 33.33 5.71
CA GLY A 679 -11.48 33.90 4.46
C GLY A 679 -12.56 34.03 3.39
N GLU A 680 -12.13 34.32 2.16
CA GLU A 680 -13.02 34.70 1.06
C GLU A 680 -13.42 33.51 0.15
N LEU A 681 -12.68 32.39 0.17
CA LEU A 681 -12.89 31.25 -0.71
C LEU A 681 -13.46 30.05 0.07
N LYS A 682 -14.22 29.20 -0.61
CA LYS A 682 -14.51 27.85 -0.09
C LYS A 682 -13.18 27.10 0.07
N GLY A 683 -13.03 26.33 1.14
CA GLY A 683 -11.83 25.52 1.35
C GLY A 683 -12.09 24.36 2.31
N ASP A 684 -11.14 23.43 2.29
CA ASP A 684 -11.09 22.30 3.21
C ASP A 684 -10.04 22.54 4.28
N GLU A 685 -10.35 22.12 5.51
CA GLU A 685 -9.38 22.07 6.61
C GLU A 685 -9.41 20.69 7.25
N VAL A 686 -8.23 20.22 7.68
CA VAL A 686 -8.10 19.00 8.46
C VAL A 686 -7.93 19.34 9.93
N VAL A 687 -8.97 19.15 10.70
CA VAL A 687 -8.96 19.31 12.16
C VAL A 687 -8.27 18.08 12.76
N GLN A 688 -7.15 18.28 13.46
CA GLN A 688 -6.30 17.23 13.99
C GLN A 688 -6.34 17.24 15.51
N LEU A 689 -6.62 16.08 16.12
CA LEU A 689 -6.62 15.90 17.58
C LEU A 689 -5.40 15.09 18.01
N TYR A 690 -4.59 15.66 18.87
CA TYR A 690 -3.42 15.04 19.47
C TYR A 690 -3.62 14.87 20.97
N ILE A 691 -3.03 13.80 21.52
CA ILE A 691 -2.92 13.55 22.96
C ILE A 691 -1.46 13.67 23.38
N LYS A 692 -1.21 14.43 24.44
CA LYS A 692 0.07 14.53 25.12
C LYS A 692 -0.11 14.05 26.57
N ASP A 693 0.64 13.01 26.95
CA ASP A 693 0.77 12.58 28.34
C ASP A 693 1.68 13.57 29.08
N LEU A 694 1.24 14.08 30.22
CA LEU A 694 1.97 15.09 31.00
C LEU A 694 2.70 14.51 32.22
N GLU A 695 2.36 13.29 32.63
CA GLU A 695 2.79 12.72 33.92
C GLU A 695 3.19 11.24 33.80
N SER A 696 3.78 10.82 32.66
CA SER A 696 4.13 9.42 32.42
C SER A 696 5.36 8.95 33.19
N SER A 697 5.34 7.71 33.67
CA SER A 697 6.48 7.04 34.31
C SER A 697 7.44 6.40 33.30
N VAL A 698 7.04 6.33 32.02
CA VAL A 698 7.81 5.73 30.92
C VAL A 698 8.01 6.77 29.79
N ILE A 699 8.98 6.52 28.92
CA ILE A 699 9.22 7.35 27.74
C ILE A 699 7.95 7.39 26.90
N GLN A 700 7.42 8.58 26.61
CA GLN A 700 6.27 8.78 25.74
C GLN A 700 6.64 9.63 24.53
N PRO A 701 5.96 9.48 23.39
CA PRO A 701 6.02 10.44 22.30
C PRO A 701 5.67 11.86 22.79
N ILE A 702 6.22 12.87 22.13
CA ILE A 702 5.90 14.28 22.40
C ILE A 702 4.38 14.49 22.37
N LYS A 703 3.71 13.84 21.44
CA LYS A 703 2.26 13.71 21.30
C LYS A 703 1.92 12.59 20.30
N LYS A 704 0.69 12.11 20.33
CA LYS A 704 0.17 11.09 19.39
C LYS A 704 -1.10 11.62 18.72
N LEU A 705 -1.21 11.57 17.39
CA LEU A 705 -2.48 11.77 16.68
C LEU A 705 -3.46 10.67 17.08
N ARG A 706 -4.70 11.05 17.43
CA ARG A 706 -5.75 10.10 17.85
C ARG A 706 -7.09 10.30 17.13
N ALA A 707 -7.27 11.46 16.49
CA ALA A 707 -8.40 11.68 15.61
C ALA A 707 -8.08 12.79 14.60
N PHE A 708 -8.75 12.75 13.47
CA PHE A 708 -8.80 13.85 12.51
C PHE A 708 -10.12 13.88 11.76
N ASN A 709 -10.45 15.05 11.21
CA ASN A 709 -11.62 15.20 10.36
C ASN A 709 -11.35 16.26 9.29
N ARG A 710 -11.49 15.88 8.01
CA ARG A 710 -11.44 16.82 6.88
C ARG A 710 -12.80 17.48 6.71
N VAL A 711 -12.86 18.80 6.79
CA VAL A 711 -14.10 19.59 6.79
C VAL A 711 -14.07 20.60 5.66
N SER A 712 -15.04 20.50 4.75
CA SER A 712 -15.25 21.50 3.67
C SER A 712 -16.16 22.60 4.14
N LEU A 713 -15.76 23.87 4.01
CA LEU A 713 -16.48 25.05 4.48
C LEU A 713 -16.57 26.13 3.39
N LYS A 714 -17.78 26.62 3.15
CA LYS A 714 -18.00 27.83 2.35
C LYS A 714 -17.52 29.07 3.10
N LYS A 715 -17.31 30.19 2.41
CA LYS A 715 -17.04 31.48 3.01
C LYS A 715 -18.02 31.79 4.14
N GLY A 716 -17.52 32.08 5.34
CA GLY A 716 -18.28 32.45 6.52
C GLY A 716 -19.01 31.27 7.20
N GLU A 717 -18.98 30.06 6.63
CA GLU A 717 -19.64 28.86 7.20
C GLU A 717 -18.92 28.41 8.47
N THR A 718 -19.73 27.95 9.42
CA THR A 718 -19.27 27.32 10.66
C THR A 718 -19.83 25.90 10.74
N LYS A 719 -18.98 24.94 11.11
CA LYS A 719 -19.38 23.55 11.41
C LYS A 719 -18.87 23.12 12.76
N THR A 720 -19.62 22.24 13.41
CA THR A 720 -19.19 21.54 14.61
C THR A 720 -18.45 20.27 14.22
N VAL A 721 -17.30 20.03 14.83
CA VAL A 721 -16.52 18.79 14.70
C VAL A 721 -16.56 18.07 16.04
N ASN A 722 -16.84 16.78 15.98
CA ASN A 722 -16.92 15.90 17.14
C ASN A 722 -15.83 14.84 17.08
N PHE A 723 -15.18 14.59 18.22
CA PHE A 723 -14.22 13.50 18.39
C PHE A 723 -14.61 12.68 19.62
N ILE A 724 -14.48 11.37 19.50
CA ILE A 724 -14.71 10.43 20.60
C ILE A 724 -13.41 9.72 20.87
N LEU A 725 -12.92 9.79 22.10
CA LEU A 725 -11.76 9.03 22.55
C LEU A 725 -12.20 7.93 23.52
N THR A 726 -11.45 6.85 23.53
CA THR A 726 -11.66 5.64 24.33
C THR A 726 -10.43 5.33 25.16
N ASP A 727 -10.49 4.33 26.00
CA ASP A 727 -9.33 3.79 26.75
C ASP A 727 -8.13 3.47 25.84
N LYS A 728 -8.39 2.99 24.62
CA LYS A 728 -7.34 2.67 23.64
C LYS A 728 -6.49 3.86 23.19
N ASP A 729 -7.04 5.08 23.32
CA ASP A 729 -6.36 6.30 22.87
C ASP A 729 -5.35 6.82 23.90
N PHE A 730 -5.45 6.38 25.15
CA PHE A 730 -4.60 6.79 26.28
C PHE A 730 -3.58 5.74 26.69
N ASN A 731 -3.66 4.53 26.14
CA ASN A 731 -2.85 3.41 26.56
C ASN A 731 -1.44 3.43 25.97
N PHE A 732 -0.57 2.67 26.62
CA PHE A 732 0.75 2.27 26.12
C PHE A 732 0.98 0.77 26.42
N TRP A 733 1.94 0.16 25.73
CA TRP A 733 2.33 -1.22 26.01
C TRP A 733 3.31 -1.28 27.17
N ASP A 734 2.93 -1.95 28.23
CA ASP A 734 3.80 -2.17 29.38
C ASP A 734 4.58 -3.48 29.21
N GLU A 735 5.88 -3.39 29.02
CA GLU A 735 6.75 -4.54 28.82
C GLU A 735 6.90 -5.44 30.06
N LYS A 736 6.64 -4.92 31.24
CA LYS A 736 6.73 -5.68 32.48
C LYS A 736 5.54 -6.61 32.65
N THR A 737 4.36 -6.13 32.37
CA THR A 737 3.11 -6.90 32.47
C THR A 737 2.73 -7.60 31.17
N LYS A 738 3.42 -7.28 30.06
CA LYS A 738 3.10 -7.72 28.70
C LYS A 738 1.62 -7.47 28.33
N ASN A 739 1.14 -6.28 28.68
CA ASN A 739 -0.24 -5.87 28.43
C ASN A 739 -0.35 -4.38 28.15
N TRP A 740 -1.49 -3.97 27.57
CA TRP A 740 -1.84 -2.57 27.44
C TRP A 740 -2.22 -1.99 28.81
N ASN A 741 -1.62 -0.85 29.14
CA ASN A 741 -1.81 -0.17 30.42
C ASN A 741 -2.14 1.31 30.21
N ILE A 742 -2.88 1.90 31.15
CA ILE A 742 -3.15 3.32 31.23
C ILE A 742 -2.70 3.79 32.62
N GLU A 743 -1.77 4.71 32.67
CA GLU A 743 -1.37 5.33 33.93
C GLU A 743 -2.35 6.44 34.30
N PRO A 744 -2.80 6.49 35.57
CA PRO A 744 -3.51 7.65 36.09
C PRO A 744 -2.63 8.90 36.01
N GLY A 745 -3.21 10.03 35.59
CA GLY A 745 -2.47 11.27 35.43
C GLY A 745 -3.19 12.29 34.54
N LYS A 746 -2.49 13.36 34.20
CA LYS A 746 -3.03 14.43 33.38
C LYS A 746 -2.62 14.26 31.92
N PHE A 747 -3.59 14.39 31.05
CA PHE A 747 -3.41 14.38 29.60
C PHE A 747 -3.85 15.70 28.99
N GLU A 748 -3.03 16.26 28.10
CA GLU A 748 -3.39 17.44 27.32
C GLU A 748 -3.94 17.04 25.96
N ILE A 749 -5.20 17.35 25.70
CA ILE A 749 -5.83 17.23 24.40
C ILE A 749 -5.53 18.50 23.62
N GLN A 750 -4.93 18.33 22.45
CA GLN A 750 -4.51 19.41 21.57
C GLN A 750 -5.26 19.32 20.25
N ILE A 751 -5.94 20.42 19.86
CA ILE A 751 -6.59 20.53 18.56
C ILE A 751 -5.79 21.50 17.71
N GLY A 752 -5.42 21.11 16.52
CA GLY A 752 -4.60 21.93 15.63
C GLY A 752 -4.87 21.71 14.14
N ALA A 753 -4.19 22.52 13.33
CA ALA A 753 -4.09 22.39 11.88
C ALA A 753 -2.81 21.64 11.46
N SER A 754 -1.90 21.36 12.41
CA SER A 754 -0.72 20.50 12.28
C SER A 754 -0.23 20.07 13.65
N SER A 755 0.78 19.21 13.73
CA SER A 755 1.41 18.81 15.00
C SER A 755 2.05 19.97 15.77
N GLN A 756 2.39 21.08 15.12
CA GLN A 756 2.96 22.26 15.77
C GLN A 756 2.01 23.45 15.80
N ASP A 757 1.05 23.56 14.88
CA ASP A 757 0.06 24.64 14.86
C ASP A 757 -1.18 24.28 15.69
N ILE A 758 -1.02 24.29 17.02
CA ILE A 758 -2.07 23.97 17.98
C ILE A 758 -2.92 25.19 18.27
N LYS A 759 -4.21 25.11 17.96
CA LYS A 759 -5.20 26.18 18.11
C LYS A 759 -5.93 26.16 19.46
N LEU A 760 -6.25 24.97 19.97
CA LEU A 760 -7.01 24.78 21.20
C LEU A 760 -6.40 23.67 22.05
N LYS A 761 -6.50 23.83 23.39
CA LYS A 761 -6.00 22.85 24.35
C LYS A 761 -7.02 22.63 25.46
N LYS A 762 -7.07 21.42 25.98
CA LYS A 762 -7.84 21.07 27.16
C LYS A 762 -7.15 19.95 27.93
N THR A 763 -6.95 20.15 29.22
CA THR A 763 -6.44 19.11 30.10
C THR A 763 -7.61 18.28 30.64
N ILE A 764 -7.43 16.96 30.64
CA ILE A 764 -8.29 15.99 31.30
C ILE A 764 -7.48 15.18 32.31
N GLU A 765 -8.14 14.62 33.29
CA GLU A 765 -7.55 13.72 34.28
C GLU A 765 -8.01 12.29 34.02
N VAL A 766 -7.09 11.35 33.98
CA VAL A 766 -7.37 9.92 33.84
C VAL A 766 -7.10 9.24 35.19
N PHE A 767 -7.99 8.34 35.63
CA PHE A 767 -7.86 7.65 36.93
C PHE A 767 -8.24 6.16 36.88
#